data_346c84f91181266ffceeea53bf0ced5a
#
_entry.id   346c84f91181266ffceeea53bf0ced5a
#
_cell.length_a   1.000
_cell.length_b   1.000
_cell.length_c   1.000
_cell.angle_alpha   90.00
_cell.angle_beta   90.00
_cell.angle_gamma   90.00
#
_symmetry.space_group_name_H-M   'P 1'
#
loop_
_entity.id
_entity.type
_entity.pdbx_description
1 polymer ?
#
loop_
_entity_poly.entity_id
_entity_poly.type
_entity_poly.pdbx_seq_one_letter_code
_entity_poly.pdbx_strand_id
1 'polypeptide(L)'
;MEAKRLGLCQKSLFVVPNHLTEQWASEFLHLYPNAKLLVARKKDFETANRKKFCARIATGDYDAVIIGHSQFERIPLSYERQERIIQEQIDETLAAIEELKANAGENFSIKQMEKTRKTLETKLEKLRSDARKDDVITFEQLGVDRLFVDESHFYKNLFLTTKMRNVAGLSTSEAQKSSDMFGKCRYLDEVTGGRGVVFATGTPVSNSMSELYTVMRYLQYSTLQQKGLTHFDCWASTFGETTTAIELAPEGTGYRARTRFAKFFNLPELMSMFKEVADIKTSDQLHLPVPDAKFETVVAKPSEIQKEMVRELSKRAARIHSGAVEAFEDNMLCVTNDGRKIGLDVRLMNPMLPDDPSSKLNICVQNVLQIWEDGKEQKLTQLLFCDLSTPKNDDNFNVYDDIRRKLVAAGVPENEIEFIHNADTEAKKAALFSKVRSGDVRILLGSTAKMGAGTNVQSRLVAVHHLDVGWKPSDMTQRNGRIIRQGNMNKEVKVFNYVTEGTFDSYLFQTLENKQRFISQIMTSKSPVRSCDDVDEQALSYAEIKALCAGNPLIKEKMDLDVQVAKLKVLKADHQSQKFRLQDKLLTKFPADIQETNAYIAGVKSDAELAAAHPQEKEGFCGITIKGVAYDEKKTAGERLLLACSELPNSEEKVIGSYRGFELSLRFDTYHSEYQALLKGQRKYPVALGKDPLGCIIRLDNSLNNFPERITSAENELATLKQQQAAAQIEVEKPFPQEEELAEKSARLAELNAQLDMDEKSHEPEQDEGEKEQEPRRSSVLAALEEKADKVEPIKPFKSYLDKDGDAR
;
A
#
# COMPACT_ATOMS: atom_id res chain seq x y z
N MET A 1 -1.39 -30.14 -12.56
CA MET A 1 -1.37 -31.45 -13.28
C MET A 1 -0.68 -31.31 -14.63
N GLU A 2 -1.21 -30.54 -15.59
CA GLU A 2 -0.66 -30.47 -16.95
C GLU A 2 0.79 -29.99 -17.01
N ALA A 3 1.16 -28.98 -16.22
CA ALA A 3 2.55 -28.53 -16.14
C ALA A 3 3.50 -29.64 -15.66
N LYS A 4 3.07 -30.46 -14.68
CA LYS A 4 3.85 -31.62 -14.22
C LYS A 4 3.95 -32.70 -15.31
N ARG A 5 2.84 -33.00 -15.98
CA ARG A 5 2.79 -33.96 -17.10
C ARG A 5 3.72 -33.57 -18.26
N LEU A 6 3.85 -32.27 -18.52
CA LEU A 6 4.75 -31.73 -19.57
C LEU A 6 6.19 -31.52 -19.05
N GLY A 7 6.51 -31.89 -17.83
CA GLY A 7 7.84 -31.68 -17.24
C GLY A 7 8.22 -30.22 -16.95
N LEU A 8 7.25 -29.32 -16.98
CA LEU A 8 7.46 -27.88 -16.72
C LEU A 8 7.52 -27.54 -15.21
N CYS A 9 7.11 -28.46 -14.36
CA CYS A 9 7.28 -28.40 -12.92
C CYS A 9 7.33 -29.81 -12.33
N GLN A 10 7.96 -29.94 -11.16
CA GLN A 10 8.04 -31.24 -10.46
C GLN A 10 7.11 -31.26 -9.24
N LYS A 11 7.08 -30.19 -8.46
CA LYS A 11 6.35 -30.16 -7.20
C LYS A 11 5.58 -28.85 -7.02
N SER A 12 4.25 -28.94 -7.09
CA SER A 12 3.34 -27.81 -6.97
C SER A 12 2.80 -27.68 -5.56
N LEU A 13 2.86 -26.45 -5.00
CA LEU A 13 2.28 -26.09 -3.72
C LEU A 13 1.15 -25.06 -3.91
N PHE A 14 -0.02 -25.37 -3.39
CA PHE A 14 -1.20 -24.51 -3.42
C PHE A 14 -1.44 -23.90 -2.03
N VAL A 15 -1.34 -22.60 -1.92
CA VAL A 15 -1.58 -21.83 -0.70
C VAL A 15 -2.93 -21.14 -0.83
N VAL A 16 -3.87 -21.56 0.02
CA VAL A 16 -5.27 -21.16 -0.08
C VAL A 16 -5.79 -20.66 1.28
N PRO A 17 -6.90 -19.94 1.35
CA PRO A 17 -7.52 -19.59 2.63
C PRO A 17 -7.76 -20.84 3.48
N ASN A 18 -7.49 -20.76 4.79
CA ASN A 18 -7.47 -21.92 5.69
C ASN A 18 -8.75 -22.78 5.66
N HIS A 19 -9.89 -22.13 5.45
CA HIS A 19 -11.20 -22.80 5.41
C HIS A 19 -11.53 -23.40 4.03
N LEU A 20 -10.69 -23.19 3.02
CA LEU A 20 -10.92 -23.68 1.66
C LEU A 20 -10.04 -24.89 1.28
N THR A 21 -9.16 -25.33 2.17
CA THR A 21 -8.21 -26.43 1.86
C THR A 21 -8.90 -27.70 1.40
N GLU A 22 -9.96 -28.11 2.06
CA GLU A 22 -10.71 -29.33 1.71
C GLU A 22 -11.57 -29.13 0.45
N GLN A 23 -12.13 -27.94 0.25
CA GLN A 23 -12.85 -27.62 -0.99
C GLN A 23 -11.91 -27.65 -2.20
N TRP A 24 -10.72 -27.04 -2.10
CA TRP A 24 -9.71 -27.11 -3.15
C TRP A 24 -9.31 -28.55 -3.48
N ALA A 25 -9.15 -29.39 -2.46
CA ALA A 25 -8.85 -30.81 -2.64
C ALA A 25 -9.97 -31.54 -3.39
N SER A 26 -11.23 -31.28 -3.00
CA SER A 26 -12.40 -31.88 -3.64
C SER A 26 -12.53 -31.45 -5.12
N GLU A 27 -12.39 -30.16 -5.42
CA GLU A 27 -12.45 -29.63 -6.78
C GLU A 27 -11.29 -30.16 -7.63
N PHE A 28 -10.10 -30.28 -7.05
CA PHE A 28 -8.94 -30.85 -7.73
C PHE A 28 -9.17 -32.32 -8.11
N LEU A 29 -9.72 -33.13 -7.20
CA LEU A 29 -10.06 -34.53 -7.47
C LEU A 29 -11.24 -34.68 -8.42
N HIS A 30 -12.14 -33.70 -8.45
CA HIS A 30 -13.22 -33.69 -9.44
C HIS A 30 -12.67 -33.55 -10.87
N LEU A 31 -11.66 -32.68 -11.05
CA LEU A 31 -11.01 -32.49 -12.33
C LEU A 31 -10.00 -33.61 -12.68
N TYR A 32 -9.32 -34.12 -11.67
CA TYR A 32 -8.25 -35.13 -11.80
C TYR A 32 -8.44 -36.24 -10.77
N PRO A 33 -9.35 -37.21 -11.02
CA PRO A 33 -9.73 -38.25 -10.02
C PRO A 33 -8.57 -39.11 -9.51
N ASN A 34 -7.52 -39.27 -10.31
CA ASN A 34 -6.35 -40.10 -9.97
C ASN A 34 -5.19 -39.29 -9.35
N ALA A 35 -5.39 -38.01 -9.07
CA ALA A 35 -4.32 -37.19 -8.54
C ALA A 35 -3.93 -37.58 -7.11
N LYS A 36 -2.62 -37.62 -6.87
CA LYS A 36 -2.06 -37.85 -5.53
C LYS A 36 -1.93 -36.52 -4.80
N LEU A 37 -2.86 -36.25 -3.89
CA LEU A 37 -2.88 -35.00 -3.13
C LEU A 37 -2.33 -35.18 -1.74
N LEU A 38 -1.62 -34.15 -1.24
CA LEU A 38 -1.29 -33.99 0.16
C LEU A 38 -2.00 -32.72 0.67
N VAL A 39 -3.01 -32.91 1.53
CA VAL A 39 -3.80 -31.81 2.08
C VAL A 39 -3.41 -31.59 3.55
N ALA A 40 -3.00 -30.36 3.88
CA ALA A 40 -2.60 -30.00 5.23
C ALA A 40 -3.82 -29.82 6.14
N ARG A 41 -3.76 -30.42 7.31
CA ARG A 41 -4.74 -30.27 8.39
C ARG A 41 -4.15 -29.41 9.52
N LYS A 42 -5.00 -28.85 10.36
CA LYS A 42 -4.56 -28.04 11.50
C LYS A 42 -3.57 -28.79 12.41
N LYS A 43 -3.79 -30.10 12.64
CA LYS A 43 -2.92 -30.95 13.44
C LYS A 43 -1.52 -31.20 12.85
N ASP A 44 -1.39 -31.12 11.53
CA ASP A 44 -0.09 -31.34 10.85
C ASP A 44 0.91 -30.22 11.13
N PHE A 45 0.42 -29.01 11.53
CA PHE A 45 1.23 -27.84 11.84
C PHE A 45 1.36 -27.55 13.34
N GLU A 46 0.92 -28.48 14.21
CA GLU A 46 1.33 -28.47 15.62
C GLU A 46 2.83 -28.76 15.72
N THR A 47 3.47 -28.23 16.77
CA THR A 47 4.94 -28.27 16.94
C THR A 47 5.52 -29.67 16.75
N ALA A 48 4.87 -30.72 17.28
CA ALA A 48 5.34 -32.09 17.17
C ALA A 48 5.22 -32.71 15.77
N ASN A 49 4.28 -32.23 14.95
CA ASN A 49 3.93 -32.86 13.67
C ASN A 49 4.50 -32.11 12.45
N ARG A 50 4.81 -30.81 12.60
CA ARG A 50 5.24 -29.92 11.51
C ARG A 50 6.45 -30.47 10.75
N LYS A 51 7.49 -30.90 11.47
CA LYS A 51 8.69 -31.49 10.84
C LYS A 51 8.37 -32.71 10.00
N LYS A 52 7.50 -33.61 10.51
CA LYS A 52 7.06 -34.82 9.80
C LYS A 52 6.25 -34.48 8.55
N PHE A 53 5.37 -33.47 8.62
CA PHE A 53 4.59 -33.03 7.47
C PHE A 53 5.48 -32.40 6.39
N CYS A 54 6.41 -31.51 6.76
CA CYS A 54 7.38 -30.92 5.84
C CYS A 54 8.29 -32.00 5.19
N ALA A 55 8.73 -32.99 5.97
CA ALA A 55 9.48 -34.14 5.43
C ALA A 55 8.66 -34.94 4.39
N ARG A 56 7.36 -35.12 4.62
CA ARG A 56 6.48 -35.74 3.60
C ARG A 56 6.38 -34.92 2.33
N ILE A 57 6.33 -33.59 2.42
CA ILE A 57 6.37 -32.71 1.24
C ILE A 57 7.70 -32.90 0.50
N ALA A 58 8.82 -32.86 1.23
CA ALA A 58 10.16 -32.92 0.66
C ALA A 58 10.41 -34.25 -0.10
N THR A 59 10.03 -35.38 0.51
CA THR A 59 10.36 -36.71 0.01
C THR A 59 9.25 -37.39 -0.81
N GLY A 60 8.00 -36.90 -0.70
CA GLY A 60 6.86 -37.49 -1.37
C GLY A 60 6.70 -37.02 -2.82
N ASP A 61 6.20 -37.91 -3.69
CA ASP A 61 5.77 -37.59 -5.05
C ASP A 61 4.26 -37.35 -5.06
N TYR A 62 3.88 -36.08 -4.90
CA TYR A 62 2.50 -35.61 -4.94
C TYR A 62 2.28 -34.78 -6.21
N ASP A 63 1.07 -34.86 -6.76
CA ASP A 63 0.64 -34.02 -7.88
C ASP A 63 0.31 -32.61 -7.44
N ALA A 64 -0.22 -32.49 -6.22
CA ALA A 64 -0.40 -31.20 -5.57
C ALA A 64 -0.30 -31.32 -4.05
N VAL A 65 0.28 -30.29 -3.43
CA VAL A 65 0.27 -30.11 -1.97
C VAL A 65 -0.62 -28.90 -1.69
N ILE A 66 -1.67 -29.05 -0.89
CA ILE A 66 -2.63 -28.01 -0.56
C ILE A 66 -2.47 -27.62 0.91
N ILE A 67 -2.24 -26.33 1.18
CA ILE A 67 -1.91 -25.81 2.51
C ILE A 67 -2.62 -24.48 2.75
N GLY A 68 -3.05 -24.23 3.98
CA GLY A 68 -3.65 -22.94 4.35
C GLY A 68 -2.62 -21.82 4.52
N HIS A 69 -3.03 -20.56 4.32
CA HIS A 69 -2.17 -19.38 4.49
C HIS A 69 -1.41 -19.38 5.82
N SER A 70 -2.10 -19.58 6.95
CA SER A 70 -1.47 -19.57 8.27
C SER A 70 -0.53 -20.76 8.54
N GLN A 71 -0.67 -21.83 7.79
CA GLN A 71 0.20 -22.99 7.82
C GLN A 71 1.46 -22.75 6.98
N PHE A 72 1.30 -22.10 5.82
CA PHE A 72 2.39 -21.70 4.94
C PHE A 72 3.37 -20.74 5.62
N GLU A 73 2.87 -19.81 6.40
CA GLU A 73 3.67 -18.85 7.20
C GLU A 73 4.57 -19.57 8.25
N ARG A 74 4.22 -20.81 8.64
CA ARG A 74 5.02 -21.59 9.60
C ARG A 74 6.14 -22.42 8.96
N ILE A 75 6.29 -22.41 7.65
CA ILE A 75 7.40 -23.03 6.94
C ILE A 75 8.46 -21.92 6.73
N PRO A 76 9.57 -21.93 7.48
CA PRO A 76 10.55 -20.85 7.39
C PRO A 76 11.38 -20.93 6.10
N LEU A 77 11.90 -19.80 5.68
CA LEU A 77 13.05 -19.75 4.76
C LEU A 77 14.33 -20.15 5.50
N SER A 78 15.37 -20.54 4.76
CA SER A 78 16.70 -20.75 5.30
C SER A 78 17.19 -19.49 6.02
N TYR A 79 18.02 -19.71 7.03
CA TYR A 79 18.61 -18.63 7.82
C TYR A 79 19.37 -17.64 6.96
N GLU A 80 20.22 -18.13 6.08
CA GLU A 80 21.05 -17.34 5.18
C GLU A 80 20.21 -16.44 4.26
N ARG A 81 19.06 -16.93 3.82
CA ARG A 81 18.14 -16.17 2.97
C ARG A 81 17.41 -15.09 3.76
N GLN A 82 16.95 -15.42 4.96
CA GLN A 82 16.33 -14.43 5.84
C GLN A 82 17.31 -13.32 6.22
N GLU A 83 18.54 -13.69 6.57
CA GLU A 83 19.61 -12.74 6.89
C GLU A 83 19.90 -11.82 5.70
N ARG A 84 20.04 -12.37 4.49
CA ARG A 84 20.30 -11.59 3.27
C ARG A 84 19.17 -10.59 2.99
N ILE A 85 17.89 -11.00 3.11
CA ILE A 85 16.75 -10.12 2.88
C ILE A 85 16.72 -8.97 3.89
N ILE A 86 16.98 -9.25 5.17
CA ILE A 86 16.99 -8.20 6.20
C ILE A 86 18.17 -7.26 5.96
N GLN A 87 19.33 -7.80 5.56
CA GLN A 87 20.51 -6.99 5.26
C GLN A 87 20.28 -6.07 4.05
N GLU A 88 19.68 -6.58 2.96
CA GLU A 88 19.27 -5.77 1.81
C GLU A 88 18.33 -4.61 2.24
N GLN A 89 17.38 -4.87 3.14
CA GLN A 89 16.49 -3.82 3.67
C GLN A 89 17.23 -2.78 4.52
N ILE A 90 18.24 -3.20 5.29
CA ILE A 90 19.10 -2.31 6.08
C ILE A 90 19.91 -1.42 5.13
N ASP A 91 20.53 -2.01 4.11
CA ASP A 91 21.38 -1.30 3.14
C ASP A 91 20.57 -0.29 2.33
N GLU A 92 19.36 -0.67 1.86
CA GLU A 92 18.41 0.26 1.22
C GLU A 92 18.02 1.41 2.14
N THR A 93 17.78 1.14 3.43
CA THR A 93 17.42 2.17 4.41
C THR A 93 18.57 3.12 4.67
N LEU A 94 19.80 2.59 4.75
CA LEU A 94 21.04 3.39 4.92
C LEU A 94 21.28 4.30 3.71
N ALA A 95 21.19 3.77 2.49
CA ALA A 95 21.34 4.56 1.28
C ALA A 95 20.32 5.71 1.22
N ALA A 96 19.05 5.43 1.59
CA ALA A 96 18.03 6.46 1.66
C ALA A 96 18.28 7.53 2.75
N ILE A 97 18.87 7.15 3.90
CA ILE A 97 19.28 8.09 4.97
C ILE A 97 20.42 8.98 4.47
N GLU A 98 21.43 8.41 3.82
CA GLU A 98 22.57 9.16 3.29
C GLU A 98 22.13 10.19 2.24
N GLU A 99 21.25 9.77 1.32
CA GLU A 99 20.69 10.67 0.31
C GLU A 99 19.85 11.80 0.93
N LEU A 100 19.03 11.50 1.96
CA LEU A 100 18.28 12.55 2.67
C LEU A 100 19.21 13.53 3.41
N LYS A 101 20.30 13.04 4.00
CA LYS A 101 21.30 13.91 4.66
C LYS A 101 22.01 14.79 3.64
N ALA A 102 22.38 14.25 2.47
CA ALA A 102 23.03 15.00 1.40
C ALA A 102 22.14 16.09 0.81
N ASN A 103 20.82 15.87 0.75
CA ASN A 103 19.85 16.79 0.16
C ASN A 103 19.17 17.73 1.18
N ALA A 104 19.73 17.93 2.38
CA ALA A 104 19.17 18.73 3.48
C ALA A 104 17.70 18.35 3.81
N GLY A 105 17.40 17.04 3.78
CA GLY A 105 16.05 16.52 4.04
C GLY A 105 15.56 16.81 5.47
N GLU A 106 14.25 16.72 5.67
CA GLU A 106 13.62 16.98 6.97
C GLU A 106 14.19 16.07 8.07
N ASN A 107 14.67 16.66 9.15
CA ASN A 107 15.23 15.96 10.31
C ASN A 107 14.27 14.91 10.91
N PHE A 108 12.96 15.11 10.77
CA PHE A 108 11.95 14.17 11.22
C PHE A 108 11.96 12.87 10.40
N SER A 109 12.06 12.97 9.06
CA SER A 109 12.13 11.82 8.16
C SER A 109 13.39 10.99 8.40
N ILE A 110 14.53 11.65 8.62
CA ILE A 110 15.81 10.99 8.95
C ILE A 110 15.69 10.21 10.26
N LYS A 111 15.18 10.83 11.34
CA LYS A 111 15.00 10.16 12.65
C LYS A 111 14.10 8.92 12.54
N GLN A 112 13.05 9.00 11.72
CA GLN A 112 12.14 7.88 11.53
C GLN A 112 12.78 6.73 10.75
N MET A 113 13.60 7.03 9.72
CA MET A 113 14.36 6.01 8.99
C MET A 113 15.44 5.38 9.86
N GLU A 114 16.13 6.14 10.71
CA GLU A 114 17.05 5.61 11.71
C GLU A 114 16.34 4.68 12.71
N LYS A 115 15.10 4.99 13.11
CA LYS A 115 14.29 4.08 13.95
C LYS A 115 13.96 2.78 13.20
N THR A 116 13.60 2.86 11.92
CA THR A 116 13.36 1.67 11.09
C THR A 116 14.61 0.81 10.96
N ARG A 117 15.78 1.43 10.68
CA ARG A 117 17.06 0.74 10.64
C ARG A 117 17.35 -0.03 11.94
N LYS A 118 17.23 0.63 13.10
CA LYS A 118 17.43 -0.01 14.40
C LYS A 118 16.48 -1.18 14.63
N THR A 119 15.24 -1.08 14.16
CA THR A 119 14.26 -2.18 14.25
C THR A 119 14.69 -3.36 13.39
N LEU A 120 15.20 -3.12 12.17
CA LEU A 120 15.71 -4.16 11.28
C LEU A 120 16.99 -4.79 11.85
N GLU A 121 17.91 -4.01 12.41
CA GLU A 121 19.12 -4.49 13.09
C GLU A 121 18.77 -5.40 14.27
N THR A 122 17.81 -4.99 15.10
CA THR A 122 17.30 -5.82 16.22
C THR A 122 16.67 -7.11 15.73
N LYS A 123 15.92 -7.04 14.59
CA LYS A 123 15.34 -8.23 13.95
C LYS A 123 16.43 -9.18 13.44
N LEU A 124 17.51 -8.62 12.88
CA LEU A 124 18.67 -9.39 12.42
C LEU A 124 19.43 -10.06 13.58
N GLU A 125 19.67 -9.32 14.66
CA GLU A 125 20.31 -9.88 15.88
C GLU A 125 19.48 -11.00 16.49
N LYS A 126 18.14 -10.81 16.57
CA LYS A 126 17.23 -11.84 17.04
C LYS A 126 17.29 -13.08 16.14
N LEU A 127 17.25 -12.90 14.82
CA LEU A 127 17.40 -14.00 13.87
C LEU A 127 18.72 -14.77 14.11
N ARG A 128 19.83 -14.07 14.33
CA ARG A 128 21.13 -14.66 14.64
C ARG A 128 21.18 -15.41 15.96
N SER A 129 20.42 -14.98 16.96
CA SER A 129 20.29 -15.65 18.25
C SER A 129 19.44 -16.91 18.19
N ASP A 130 18.36 -16.88 17.41
CA ASP A 130 17.40 -17.97 17.27
C ASP A 130 17.88 -19.07 16.30
N ALA A 131 18.79 -18.77 15.37
CA ALA A 131 19.36 -19.70 14.39
C ALA A 131 20.01 -20.97 15.03
N ARG A 132 20.36 -20.89 16.30
CA ARG A 132 20.95 -22.02 17.05
C ARG A 132 19.93 -23.00 17.60
N LYS A 133 18.64 -22.74 17.46
CA LYS A 133 17.58 -23.49 18.18
C LYS A 133 16.65 -24.31 17.30
N ASP A 134 16.53 -24.02 15.98
CA ASP A 134 15.49 -24.63 15.13
C ASP A 134 16.07 -25.58 14.08
N ASP A 135 15.96 -26.89 14.34
CA ASP A 135 16.11 -27.97 13.35
C ASP A 135 14.77 -28.17 12.58
N VAL A 136 14.34 -27.17 11.82
CA VAL A 136 13.11 -27.19 11.02
C VAL A 136 13.46 -27.27 9.54
N ILE A 137 12.72 -28.10 8.80
CA ILE A 137 12.83 -28.17 7.33
C ILE A 137 12.41 -26.83 6.73
N THR A 138 13.30 -26.20 5.95
CA THR A 138 13.07 -24.91 5.32
C THR A 138 12.30 -25.04 4.01
N PHE A 139 11.77 -23.92 3.51
CA PHE A 139 11.01 -23.90 2.25
C PHE A 139 11.84 -24.41 1.05
N GLU A 140 13.10 -24.04 1.01
CA GLU A 140 14.05 -24.48 -0.02
C GLU A 140 14.22 -26.00 -0.03
N GLN A 141 14.24 -26.63 1.14
CA GLN A 141 14.40 -28.08 1.30
C GLN A 141 13.15 -28.88 0.89
N LEU A 142 11.98 -28.19 0.75
CA LEU A 142 10.77 -28.86 0.27
C LEU A 142 10.87 -29.28 -1.21
N GLY A 143 11.73 -28.65 -1.99
CA GLY A 143 11.87 -28.89 -3.41
C GLY A 143 10.67 -28.43 -4.24
N VAL A 144 9.93 -27.43 -3.74
CA VAL A 144 8.82 -26.81 -4.47
C VAL A 144 9.39 -25.92 -5.57
N ASP A 145 8.90 -26.10 -6.78
CA ASP A 145 9.28 -25.31 -7.97
C ASP A 145 8.10 -24.56 -8.60
N ARG A 146 6.87 -24.78 -8.06
CA ARG A 146 5.68 -24.05 -8.49
C ARG A 146 4.79 -23.72 -7.29
N LEU A 147 4.53 -22.44 -7.10
CA LEU A 147 3.68 -21.92 -6.02
C LEU A 147 2.43 -21.26 -6.60
N PHE A 148 1.26 -21.74 -6.19
CA PHE A 148 -0.02 -21.14 -6.50
C PHE A 148 -0.59 -20.54 -5.23
N VAL A 149 -0.98 -19.26 -5.27
CA VAL A 149 -1.51 -18.54 -4.10
C VAL A 149 -2.89 -17.99 -4.43
N ASP A 150 -3.90 -18.55 -3.81
CA ASP A 150 -5.27 -18.05 -3.90
C ASP A 150 -5.49 -16.91 -2.92
N GLU A 151 -6.32 -15.93 -3.28
CA GLU A 151 -6.58 -14.71 -2.51
C GLU A 151 -5.28 -13.98 -2.12
N SER A 152 -4.39 -13.81 -3.10
CA SER A 152 -3.06 -13.23 -2.92
C SER A 152 -3.07 -11.79 -2.37
N HIS A 153 -4.21 -11.08 -2.44
CA HIS A 153 -4.38 -9.75 -1.86
C HIS A 153 -4.17 -9.72 -0.32
N PHE A 154 -4.18 -10.87 0.38
CA PHE A 154 -3.82 -10.94 1.79
C PHE A 154 -2.35 -10.60 2.07
N TYR A 155 -1.49 -10.60 1.07
CA TYR A 155 -0.05 -10.31 1.16
C TYR A 155 0.33 -8.90 0.70
N LYS A 156 -0.62 -7.98 0.58
CA LYS A 156 -0.41 -6.62 0.07
C LYS A 156 0.46 -5.72 0.97
N ASN A 157 0.56 -6.00 2.26
CA ASN A 157 1.32 -5.21 3.22
C ASN A 157 2.80 -5.64 3.27
N LEU A 158 3.48 -5.52 2.14
CA LEU A 158 4.91 -5.79 2.04
C LEU A 158 5.71 -4.57 2.51
N PHE A 159 6.85 -4.81 3.14
CA PHE A 159 7.78 -3.74 3.53
C PHE A 159 8.12 -2.84 2.34
N LEU A 160 8.06 -1.55 2.58
CA LEU A 160 8.28 -0.50 1.61
C LEU A 160 9.24 0.54 2.18
N THR A 161 10.43 0.65 1.56
CA THR A 161 11.35 1.74 1.86
C THR A 161 10.95 2.94 1.01
N THR A 162 10.63 4.06 1.65
CA THR A 162 10.25 5.30 0.96
C THR A 162 10.64 6.53 1.76
N LYS A 163 11.07 7.56 1.07
CA LYS A 163 11.25 8.91 1.60
C LYS A 163 9.92 9.65 1.75
N MET A 164 8.86 9.15 1.10
CA MET A 164 7.51 9.72 1.06
C MET A 164 6.66 9.31 2.26
N ARG A 165 7.19 9.32 3.48
CA ARG A 165 6.49 8.79 4.68
C ARG A 165 5.30 9.61 5.15
N ASN A 166 5.22 10.87 4.76
CA ASN A 166 4.07 11.73 5.02
C ASN A 166 2.97 11.62 3.94
N VAL A 167 3.09 10.64 3.03
CA VAL A 167 2.12 10.41 1.97
C VAL A 167 1.06 9.43 2.47
N ALA A 168 -0.19 9.87 2.50
CA ALA A 168 -1.31 9.03 2.90
C ALA A 168 -1.57 7.93 1.86
N GLY A 169 -2.03 6.76 2.33
CA GLY A 169 -2.28 5.58 1.48
C GLY A 169 -1.07 4.67 1.28
N LEU A 170 0.12 5.07 1.73
CA LEU A 170 1.28 4.19 1.76
C LEU A 170 1.32 3.42 3.07
N SER A 171 1.14 2.11 3.02
CA SER A 171 1.35 1.26 4.18
C SER A 171 2.85 1.14 4.46
N THR A 172 3.31 1.78 5.53
CA THR A 172 4.67 1.61 6.04
C THR A 172 4.79 0.48 7.06
N SER A 173 3.66 -0.18 7.39
CA SER A 173 3.64 -1.32 8.29
C SER A 173 3.92 -2.60 7.51
N GLU A 174 4.98 -3.30 7.90
CA GLU A 174 5.32 -4.62 7.38
C GLU A 174 4.45 -5.67 8.07
N ALA A 175 3.80 -6.53 7.28
CA ALA A 175 3.24 -7.77 7.78
C ALA A 175 4.26 -8.89 7.58
N GLN A 176 4.65 -9.56 8.66
CA GLN A 176 5.65 -10.64 8.63
C GLN A 176 5.34 -11.69 7.53
N LYS A 177 4.06 -12.04 7.36
CA LYS A 177 3.59 -12.95 6.31
C LYS A 177 3.91 -12.47 4.89
N SER A 178 3.85 -11.15 4.66
CA SER A 178 4.13 -10.57 3.33
C SER A 178 5.62 -10.62 3.03
N SER A 179 6.47 -10.33 4.01
CA SER A 179 7.93 -10.42 3.85
C SER A 179 8.39 -11.86 3.71
N ASP A 180 7.78 -12.80 4.43
CA ASP A 180 8.03 -14.24 4.28
C ASP A 180 7.63 -14.72 2.87
N MET A 181 6.43 -14.35 2.39
CA MET A 181 5.97 -14.64 1.02
C MET A 181 6.93 -14.06 -0.02
N PHE A 182 7.38 -12.82 0.16
CA PHE A 182 8.31 -12.17 -0.77
C PHE A 182 9.63 -12.94 -0.88
N GLY A 183 10.21 -13.35 0.24
CA GLY A 183 11.42 -14.15 0.25
C GLY A 183 11.27 -15.49 -0.47
N LYS A 184 10.11 -16.15 -0.32
CA LYS A 184 9.77 -17.39 -1.02
C LYS A 184 9.57 -17.19 -2.51
N CYS A 185 8.92 -16.10 -2.92
CA CYS A 185 8.80 -15.73 -4.34
C CYS A 185 10.17 -15.46 -4.97
N ARG A 186 11.03 -14.70 -4.30
CA ARG A 186 12.41 -14.44 -4.75
C ARG A 186 13.22 -15.72 -4.94
N TYR A 187 13.09 -16.68 -3.99
CA TYR A 187 13.72 -18.00 -4.13
C TYR A 187 13.22 -18.74 -5.37
N LEU A 188 11.90 -18.76 -5.57
CA LEU A 188 11.32 -19.44 -6.73
C LEU A 188 11.73 -18.78 -8.05
N ASP A 189 11.81 -17.47 -8.10
CA ASP A 189 12.29 -16.73 -9.29
C ASP A 189 13.73 -17.10 -9.63
N GLU A 190 14.61 -17.21 -8.62
CA GLU A 190 16.01 -17.64 -8.81
C GLU A 190 16.09 -19.07 -9.37
N VAL A 191 15.28 -20.00 -8.85
CA VAL A 191 15.33 -21.41 -9.24
C VAL A 191 14.65 -21.66 -10.59
N THR A 192 13.60 -20.91 -10.92
CA THR A 192 12.74 -21.19 -12.08
C THR A 192 12.87 -20.18 -13.22
N GLY A 193 13.72 -19.14 -13.06
CA GLY A 193 13.84 -18.07 -14.03
C GLY A 193 12.56 -17.22 -14.16
N GLY A 194 11.92 -16.89 -13.03
CA GLY A 194 10.72 -16.06 -12.98
C GLY A 194 9.40 -16.76 -13.34
N ARG A 195 9.38 -18.10 -13.33
CA ARG A 195 8.21 -18.90 -13.73
C ARG A 195 7.57 -19.69 -12.58
N GLY A 196 8.05 -19.50 -11.35
CA GLY A 196 7.69 -20.32 -10.19
C GLY A 196 6.41 -19.91 -9.48
N VAL A 197 5.91 -18.71 -9.67
CA VAL A 197 4.84 -18.13 -8.86
C VAL A 197 3.61 -17.79 -9.67
N VAL A 198 2.43 -18.18 -9.19
CA VAL A 198 1.12 -17.84 -9.75
C VAL A 198 0.23 -17.28 -8.64
N PHE A 199 -0.17 -16.05 -8.75
CA PHE A 199 -1.12 -15.41 -7.85
C PHE A 199 -2.52 -15.40 -8.47
N ALA A 200 -3.53 -15.71 -7.66
CA ALA A 200 -4.93 -15.60 -8.04
C ALA A 200 -5.66 -14.68 -7.06
N THR A 201 -6.40 -13.72 -7.56
CA THR A 201 -7.24 -12.83 -6.76
C THR A 201 -8.28 -12.13 -7.62
N GLY A 202 -9.47 -11.91 -7.06
CA GLY A 202 -10.48 -11.05 -7.68
C GLY A 202 -10.22 -9.55 -7.50
N THR A 203 -9.27 -9.17 -6.65
CA THR A 203 -9.02 -7.77 -6.26
C THR A 203 -7.52 -7.48 -6.09
N PRO A 204 -6.75 -7.44 -7.20
CA PRO A 204 -5.32 -7.18 -7.14
C PRO A 204 -5.03 -5.76 -6.61
N VAL A 205 -5.93 -4.82 -6.88
CA VAL A 205 -5.93 -3.45 -6.34
C VAL A 205 -7.26 -3.24 -5.64
N SER A 206 -7.25 -2.99 -4.34
CA SER A 206 -8.45 -2.83 -3.52
C SER A 206 -8.62 -1.41 -2.98
N ASN A 207 -7.54 -0.65 -2.89
CA ASN A 207 -7.52 0.63 -2.18
C ASN A 207 -6.63 1.69 -2.84
N SER A 208 -5.42 1.34 -3.22
CA SER A 208 -4.42 2.26 -3.78
C SER A 208 -3.60 1.62 -4.89
N MET A 209 -3.15 2.43 -5.84
CA MET A 209 -2.23 1.97 -6.90
C MET A 209 -0.87 1.49 -6.36
N SER A 210 -0.47 1.89 -5.15
CA SER A 210 0.71 1.34 -4.48
C SER A 210 0.59 -0.18 -4.23
N GLU A 211 -0.62 -0.71 -4.13
CA GLU A 211 -0.86 -2.17 -4.06
C GLU A 211 -0.43 -2.85 -5.36
N LEU A 212 -0.59 -2.19 -6.52
CA LEU A 212 -0.10 -2.70 -7.80
C LEU A 212 1.43 -2.85 -7.80
N TYR A 213 2.15 -1.84 -7.32
CA TYR A 213 3.61 -1.92 -7.15
C TYR A 213 4.01 -3.13 -6.29
N THR A 214 3.29 -3.36 -5.19
CA THR A 214 3.54 -4.51 -4.32
C THR A 214 3.37 -5.84 -5.05
N VAL A 215 2.32 -5.98 -5.86
CA VAL A 215 2.11 -7.19 -6.69
C VAL A 215 3.21 -7.34 -7.73
N MET A 216 3.64 -6.24 -8.38
CA MET A 216 4.76 -6.25 -9.33
C MET A 216 6.07 -6.69 -8.67
N ARG A 217 6.33 -6.31 -7.41
CA ARG A 217 7.50 -6.79 -6.66
C ARG A 217 7.49 -8.31 -6.46
N TYR A 218 6.32 -8.92 -6.29
CA TYR A 218 6.22 -10.36 -6.17
C TYR A 218 6.44 -11.10 -7.50
N LEU A 219 5.92 -10.55 -8.62
CA LEU A 219 5.77 -11.30 -9.87
C LEU A 219 6.76 -10.90 -10.96
N GLN A 220 7.35 -9.71 -10.88
CA GLN A 220 8.24 -9.19 -11.93
C GLN A 220 9.39 -8.34 -11.36
N TYR A 221 9.98 -8.81 -10.24
CA TYR A 221 11.07 -8.10 -9.57
C TYR A 221 12.27 -7.87 -10.48
N SER A 222 12.64 -8.84 -11.30
CA SER A 222 13.72 -8.73 -12.28
C SER A 222 13.47 -7.65 -13.34
N THR A 223 12.24 -7.53 -13.82
CA THR A 223 11.83 -6.45 -14.74
C THR A 223 11.91 -5.08 -14.08
N LEU A 224 11.45 -4.98 -12.82
CA LEU A 224 11.60 -3.74 -12.04
C LEU A 224 13.08 -3.37 -11.85
N GLN A 225 13.94 -4.35 -11.60
CA GLN A 225 15.38 -4.16 -11.46
C GLN A 225 16.02 -3.66 -12.76
N GLN A 226 15.73 -4.30 -13.88
CA GLN A 226 16.24 -3.90 -15.20
C GLN A 226 15.83 -2.47 -15.60
N LYS A 227 14.64 -2.04 -15.17
CA LYS A 227 14.10 -0.70 -15.46
C LYS A 227 14.46 0.35 -14.38
N GLY A 228 15.23 0.00 -13.34
CA GLY A 228 15.56 0.89 -12.24
C GLY A 228 14.37 1.27 -11.35
N LEU A 229 13.32 0.45 -11.31
CA LEU A 229 12.05 0.69 -10.61
C LEU A 229 11.88 -0.17 -9.35
N THR A 230 12.96 -0.75 -8.83
CA THR A 230 12.93 -1.59 -7.61
C THR A 230 12.65 -0.80 -6.35
N HIS A 231 13.06 0.47 -6.32
CA HIS A 231 12.75 1.37 -5.21
C HIS A 231 11.39 2.03 -5.45
N PHE A 232 10.56 2.05 -4.41
CA PHE A 232 9.22 2.64 -4.53
C PHE A 232 9.26 4.09 -5.00
N ASP A 233 10.20 4.88 -4.50
CA ASP A 233 10.30 6.30 -4.87
C ASP A 233 10.60 6.49 -6.36
N CYS A 234 11.38 5.60 -6.99
CA CYS A 234 11.62 5.61 -8.44
C CYS A 234 10.36 5.23 -9.22
N TRP A 235 9.67 4.18 -8.79
CA TRP A 235 8.40 3.76 -9.39
C TRP A 235 7.33 4.85 -9.24
N ALA A 236 7.25 5.43 -8.05
CA ALA A 236 6.30 6.47 -7.72
C ALA A 236 6.55 7.78 -8.49
N SER A 237 7.82 8.18 -8.70
CA SER A 237 8.16 9.35 -9.51
C SER A 237 7.88 9.14 -11.00
N THR A 238 7.84 7.89 -11.46
CA THR A 238 7.56 7.53 -12.86
C THR A 238 6.06 7.46 -13.13
N PHE A 239 5.28 6.95 -12.17
CA PHE A 239 3.87 6.63 -12.39
C PHE A 239 2.89 7.38 -11.48
N GLY A 240 3.36 8.15 -10.52
CA GLY A 240 2.50 8.82 -9.57
C GLY A 240 2.90 10.25 -9.26
N GLU A 241 1.91 11.09 -9.00
CA GLU A 241 2.08 12.45 -8.49
C GLU A 241 1.54 12.55 -7.08
N THR A 242 2.33 13.13 -6.19
CA THR A 242 1.89 13.44 -4.84
C THR A 242 1.27 14.82 -4.80
N THR A 243 0.04 14.91 -4.29
CA THR A 243 -0.61 16.18 -4.02
C THR A 243 -0.80 16.37 -2.53
N THR A 244 -0.67 17.62 -2.08
CA THR A 244 -0.96 17.98 -0.69
C THR A 244 -2.40 18.45 -0.58
N ALA A 245 -3.21 17.69 0.16
CA ALA A 245 -4.59 18.04 0.47
C ALA A 245 -4.73 18.41 1.94
N ILE A 246 -5.68 19.29 2.25
CA ILE A 246 -6.06 19.58 3.63
C ILE A 246 -6.98 18.47 4.11
N GLU A 247 -6.55 17.72 5.12
CA GLU A 247 -7.29 16.64 5.74
C GLU A 247 -7.42 16.84 7.23
N LEU A 248 -8.50 16.30 7.82
CA LEU A 248 -8.61 16.21 9.26
C LEU A 248 -7.46 15.37 9.83
N ALA A 249 -6.83 15.86 10.88
CA ALA A 249 -5.83 15.10 11.61
C ALA A 249 -6.48 13.86 12.25
N PRO A 250 -5.84 12.66 12.21
CA PRO A 250 -6.41 11.43 12.78
C PRO A 250 -6.74 11.54 14.26
N GLU A 251 -6.06 12.41 14.96
CA GLU A 251 -6.27 12.74 16.37
C GLU A 251 -7.48 13.65 16.59
N GLY A 252 -8.20 14.07 15.55
CA GLY A 252 -9.39 14.93 15.65
C GLY A 252 -9.09 16.40 15.94
N THR A 253 -7.82 16.80 15.96
CA THR A 253 -7.39 18.18 16.28
C THR A 253 -7.08 18.96 15.01
N GLY A 254 -8.08 19.61 14.43
CA GLY A 254 -7.91 20.56 13.33
C GLY A 254 -7.62 19.95 11.96
N TYR A 255 -7.43 20.81 10.95
CA TYR A 255 -7.00 20.40 9.60
C TYR A 255 -5.48 20.43 9.50
N ARG A 256 -4.91 19.46 8.84
CA ARG A 256 -3.50 19.44 8.47
C ARG A 256 -3.32 19.18 6.97
N ALA A 257 -2.32 19.81 6.40
CA ALA A 257 -1.88 19.48 5.06
C ALA A 257 -1.32 18.05 5.05
N ARG A 258 -1.87 17.18 4.22
CA ARG A 258 -1.42 15.81 4.08
C ARG A 258 -1.13 15.52 2.62
N THR A 259 0.10 15.09 2.35
CA THR A 259 0.51 14.69 1.02
C THR A 259 0.11 13.24 0.79
N ARG A 260 -0.51 12.97 -0.37
CA ARG A 260 -0.89 11.62 -0.79
C ARG A 260 -0.58 11.40 -2.26
N PHE A 261 -0.49 10.15 -2.68
CA PHE A 261 -0.65 9.78 -4.08
C PHE A 261 -2.09 10.08 -4.49
N ALA A 262 -2.29 11.14 -5.27
CA ALA A 262 -3.63 11.55 -5.70
C ALA A 262 -3.83 11.42 -7.20
N LYS A 263 -2.75 11.43 -7.98
CA LYS A 263 -2.82 11.30 -9.44
C LYS A 263 -1.79 10.31 -9.94
N PHE A 264 -2.21 9.52 -10.90
CA PHE A 264 -1.33 8.61 -11.62
C PHE A 264 -1.23 9.05 -13.08
N PHE A 265 -0.02 9.10 -13.59
CA PHE A 265 0.26 9.32 -15.01
C PHE A 265 1.09 8.18 -15.59
N ASN A 266 1.27 8.17 -16.89
CA ASN A 266 1.87 7.04 -17.61
C ASN A 266 1.14 5.72 -17.32
N LEU A 267 -0.18 5.80 -17.06
CA LEU A 267 -1.00 4.64 -16.74
C LEU A 267 -1.01 3.58 -17.84
N PRO A 268 -1.06 3.93 -19.14
CA PRO A 268 -0.96 2.95 -20.23
C PRO A 268 0.34 2.15 -20.19
N GLU A 269 1.46 2.80 -19.93
CA GLU A 269 2.79 2.20 -19.83
C GLU A 269 2.88 1.28 -18.62
N LEU A 270 2.37 1.73 -17.46
CA LEU A 270 2.29 0.94 -16.23
C LEU A 270 1.45 -0.33 -16.45
N MET A 271 0.28 -0.19 -17.04
CA MET A 271 -0.62 -1.31 -17.32
C MET A 271 -0.07 -2.24 -18.39
N SER A 272 0.65 -1.73 -19.39
CA SER A 272 1.35 -2.55 -20.37
C SER A 272 2.40 -3.43 -19.69
N MET A 273 3.21 -2.85 -18.81
CA MET A 273 4.21 -3.56 -18.04
C MET A 273 3.59 -4.60 -17.10
N PHE A 274 2.50 -4.27 -16.42
CA PHE A 274 1.80 -5.21 -15.54
C PHE A 274 1.17 -6.38 -16.33
N LYS A 275 0.61 -6.13 -17.50
CA LYS A 275 0.00 -7.16 -18.35
C LYS A 275 0.99 -8.17 -18.92
N GLU A 276 2.29 -7.90 -18.90
CA GLU A 276 3.32 -8.91 -19.24
C GLU A 276 3.27 -10.14 -18.32
N VAL A 277 2.84 -9.96 -17.06
CA VAL A 277 2.78 -11.00 -16.01
C VAL A 277 1.36 -11.26 -15.48
N ALA A 278 0.36 -10.53 -15.97
CA ALA A 278 -1.00 -10.61 -15.47
C ALA A 278 -2.01 -10.90 -16.58
N ASP A 279 -2.85 -11.90 -16.37
CA ASP A 279 -4.06 -12.16 -17.17
C ASP A 279 -5.28 -11.59 -16.43
N ILE A 280 -5.85 -10.52 -16.98
CA ILE A 280 -6.97 -9.79 -16.38
C ILE A 280 -8.21 -10.05 -17.22
N LYS A 281 -9.23 -10.65 -16.61
CA LYS A 281 -10.53 -10.90 -17.21
C LYS A 281 -11.64 -10.34 -16.35
N THR A 282 -12.47 -9.51 -16.93
CA THR A 282 -13.67 -8.99 -16.30
C THR A 282 -14.89 -9.85 -16.65
N SER A 283 -15.95 -9.80 -15.84
CA SER A 283 -17.14 -10.62 -16.01
C SER A 283 -17.79 -10.48 -17.40
N ASP A 284 -17.75 -9.27 -17.97
CA ASP A 284 -18.26 -8.99 -19.31
C ASP A 284 -17.45 -9.64 -20.44
N GLN A 285 -16.19 -9.98 -20.20
CA GLN A 285 -15.32 -10.67 -21.17
C GLN A 285 -15.43 -12.20 -21.11
N LEU A 286 -15.90 -12.74 -19.99
CA LEU A 286 -15.87 -14.18 -19.73
C LEU A 286 -17.12 -14.92 -20.21
N HIS A 287 -18.22 -14.22 -20.48
CA HIS A 287 -19.51 -14.82 -20.92
C HIS A 287 -19.89 -16.06 -20.10
N LEU A 288 -19.70 -15.99 -18.77
CA LEU A 288 -19.99 -17.12 -17.88
C LEU A 288 -21.50 -17.37 -17.80
N PRO A 289 -21.93 -18.62 -17.66
CA PRO A 289 -23.32 -18.98 -17.45
C PRO A 289 -23.75 -18.62 -16.01
N VAL A 290 -23.92 -17.34 -15.75
CA VAL A 290 -24.37 -16.77 -14.48
C VAL A 290 -25.74 -16.12 -14.65
N PRO A 291 -26.54 -16.00 -13.58
CA PRO A 291 -27.84 -15.33 -13.68
C PRO A 291 -27.69 -13.84 -13.98
N ASP A 292 -28.71 -13.29 -14.64
CA ASP A 292 -28.86 -11.83 -14.80
C ASP A 292 -29.21 -11.20 -13.45
N ALA A 293 -28.39 -10.25 -13.00
CA ALA A 293 -28.54 -9.60 -11.70
C ALA A 293 -29.25 -8.25 -11.84
N LYS A 294 -30.38 -8.09 -11.16
CA LYS A 294 -31.06 -6.82 -11.00
C LYS A 294 -30.65 -6.16 -9.70
N PHE A 295 -30.03 -5.00 -9.82
CA PHE A 295 -29.61 -4.18 -8.67
C PHE A 295 -30.71 -3.19 -8.31
N GLU A 296 -31.21 -3.29 -7.09
CA GLU A 296 -32.26 -2.41 -6.56
C GLU A 296 -31.72 -1.63 -5.36
N THR A 297 -31.76 -0.29 -5.44
CA THR A 297 -31.43 0.55 -4.28
C THR A 297 -32.71 0.98 -3.60
N VAL A 298 -32.86 0.52 -2.36
CA VAL A 298 -34.02 0.80 -1.51
C VAL A 298 -33.69 1.95 -0.57
N VAL A 299 -34.30 3.11 -0.80
CA VAL A 299 -34.06 4.32 -0.01
C VAL A 299 -35.14 4.45 1.07
N ALA A 300 -34.74 4.31 2.34
CA ALA A 300 -35.58 4.59 3.50
C ALA A 300 -35.46 6.06 3.89
N LYS A 301 -36.59 6.66 4.31
CA LYS A 301 -36.58 8.02 4.85
C LYS A 301 -36.15 7.98 6.33
N PRO A 302 -35.31 8.90 6.78
CA PRO A 302 -34.91 8.94 8.18
C PRO A 302 -36.07 9.37 9.09
N SER A 303 -36.19 8.73 10.25
CA SER A 303 -37.09 9.18 11.30
C SER A 303 -36.68 10.53 11.89
N GLU A 304 -37.55 11.22 12.59
CA GLU A 304 -37.15 12.49 13.28
C GLU A 304 -36.07 12.27 14.31
N ILE A 305 -36.05 11.12 15.01
CA ILE A 305 -35.01 10.75 15.94
C ILE A 305 -33.66 10.57 15.20
N GLN A 306 -33.65 9.90 14.04
CA GLN A 306 -32.43 9.76 13.23
C GLN A 306 -31.91 11.11 12.77
N LYS A 307 -32.79 12.01 12.29
CA LYS A 307 -32.39 13.36 11.87
C LYS A 307 -31.76 14.15 13.01
N GLU A 308 -32.32 14.05 14.22
CA GLU A 308 -31.77 14.73 15.40
C GLU A 308 -30.39 14.14 15.79
N MET A 309 -30.26 12.82 15.80
CA MET A 309 -28.96 12.16 16.09
C MET A 309 -27.90 12.53 15.05
N VAL A 310 -28.27 12.65 13.78
CA VAL A 310 -27.35 13.10 12.72
C VAL A 310 -26.93 14.56 12.95
N ARG A 311 -27.85 15.45 13.37
CA ARG A 311 -27.49 16.83 13.77
C ARG A 311 -26.50 16.84 14.95
N GLU A 312 -26.69 15.99 15.94
CA GLU A 312 -25.76 15.87 17.07
C GLU A 312 -24.38 15.37 16.62
N LEU A 313 -24.28 14.44 15.69
CA LEU A 313 -23.01 14.03 15.07
C LEU A 313 -22.32 15.23 14.40
N SER A 314 -23.08 16.10 13.73
CA SER A 314 -22.53 17.32 13.14
C SER A 314 -21.96 18.28 14.20
N LYS A 315 -22.66 18.47 15.31
CA LYS A 315 -22.17 19.30 16.43
C LYS A 315 -20.89 18.68 17.05
N ARG A 316 -20.86 17.35 17.23
CA ARG A 316 -19.66 16.63 17.72
C ARG A 316 -18.49 16.84 16.77
N ALA A 317 -18.71 16.66 15.47
CA ALA A 317 -17.69 16.90 14.45
C ALA A 317 -17.19 18.35 14.48
N ALA A 318 -18.08 19.34 14.68
CA ALA A 318 -17.73 20.75 14.85
C ALA A 318 -16.85 21.00 16.07
N ARG A 319 -17.17 20.39 17.22
CA ARG A 319 -16.41 20.51 18.47
C ARG A 319 -15.01 19.87 18.34
N ILE A 320 -14.92 18.70 17.71
CA ILE A 320 -13.65 18.05 17.43
C ILE A 320 -12.80 18.94 16.52
N HIS A 321 -13.40 19.52 15.50
CA HIS A 321 -12.69 20.42 14.58
C HIS A 321 -12.16 21.69 15.26
N SER A 322 -12.92 22.27 16.17
CA SER A 322 -12.48 23.47 16.93
C SER A 322 -11.42 23.17 17.99
N GLY A 323 -11.03 21.92 18.19
CA GLY A 323 -10.13 21.51 19.25
C GLY A 323 -10.72 21.62 20.67
N ALA A 324 -12.05 21.70 20.78
CA ALA A 324 -12.76 21.81 22.04
C ALA A 324 -12.91 20.49 22.80
N VAL A 325 -12.44 19.38 22.23
CA VAL A 325 -12.54 18.03 22.81
C VAL A 325 -11.21 17.31 22.57
N GLU A 326 -10.71 16.61 23.59
CA GLU A 326 -9.50 15.81 23.48
C GLU A 326 -9.74 14.53 22.65
N ALA A 327 -8.72 14.11 21.87
CA ALA A 327 -8.84 12.97 20.94
C ALA A 327 -9.19 11.63 21.61
N PHE A 328 -8.92 11.49 22.91
CA PHE A 328 -9.29 10.30 23.69
C PHE A 328 -10.75 10.34 24.20
N GLU A 329 -11.37 11.53 24.30
CA GLU A 329 -12.77 11.67 24.70
C GLU A 329 -13.71 11.46 23.50
N ASP A 330 -13.41 12.12 22.37
CA ASP A 330 -14.14 11.94 21.11
C ASP A 330 -13.23 12.25 19.92
N ASN A 331 -13.46 11.55 18.80
CA ASN A 331 -12.69 11.74 17.58
C ASN A 331 -13.54 11.37 16.33
N MET A 332 -13.06 11.76 15.15
CA MET A 332 -13.78 11.50 13.90
C MET A 332 -14.02 10.01 13.59
N LEU A 333 -13.20 9.10 14.13
CA LEU A 333 -13.43 7.67 13.98
C LEU A 333 -14.67 7.23 14.80
N CYS A 334 -14.83 7.74 16.02
CA CYS A 334 -16.02 7.51 16.84
C CYS A 334 -17.27 8.08 16.15
N VAL A 335 -17.21 9.33 15.69
CA VAL A 335 -18.31 9.98 14.95
C VAL A 335 -18.71 9.18 13.73
N THR A 336 -17.74 8.69 12.97
CA THR A 336 -17.97 7.83 11.78
C THR A 336 -18.64 6.50 12.14
N ASN A 337 -18.15 5.84 13.19
CA ASN A 337 -18.72 4.56 13.63
C ASN A 337 -20.16 4.74 14.13
N ASP A 338 -20.42 5.80 14.88
CA ASP A 338 -21.76 6.14 15.38
C ASP A 338 -22.69 6.51 14.20
N GLY A 339 -22.20 7.26 13.22
CA GLY A 339 -22.95 7.60 12.01
C GLY A 339 -23.38 6.36 11.22
N ARG A 340 -22.51 5.36 11.11
CA ARG A 340 -22.83 4.07 10.50
C ARG A 340 -23.91 3.31 11.29
N LYS A 341 -23.83 3.29 12.63
CA LYS A 341 -24.84 2.66 13.48
C LYS A 341 -26.20 3.36 13.36
N ILE A 342 -26.22 4.69 13.41
CA ILE A 342 -27.44 5.50 13.23
C ILE A 342 -28.06 5.26 11.85
N GLY A 343 -27.24 5.18 10.79
CA GLY A 343 -27.69 4.85 9.46
C GLY A 343 -28.29 3.46 9.34
N LEU A 344 -27.79 2.48 10.13
CA LEU A 344 -28.33 1.12 10.15
C LEU A 344 -29.61 1.04 11.00
N ASP A 345 -29.51 1.37 12.29
CA ASP A 345 -30.65 1.40 13.23
C ASP A 345 -30.27 2.19 14.49
N VAL A 346 -31.12 3.13 14.89
CA VAL A 346 -30.90 3.99 16.07
C VAL A 346 -30.82 3.21 17.39
N ARG A 347 -31.42 2.03 17.46
CA ARG A 347 -31.37 1.15 18.64
C ARG A 347 -29.97 0.57 18.90
N LEU A 348 -29.07 0.63 17.92
CA LEU A 348 -27.64 0.33 18.12
C LEU A 348 -26.91 1.38 18.95
N MET A 349 -27.45 2.59 19.03
CA MET A 349 -26.96 3.65 19.91
C MET A 349 -27.64 3.60 21.28
N ASN A 350 -28.93 3.39 21.30
CA ASN A 350 -29.72 3.27 22.52
C ASN A 350 -30.84 2.25 22.32
N PRO A 351 -30.77 1.06 22.95
CA PRO A 351 -31.78 0.02 22.81
C PRO A 351 -33.20 0.40 23.26
N MET A 352 -33.35 1.45 24.03
CA MET A 352 -34.64 1.95 24.52
C MET A 352 -35.41 2.76 23.48
N LEU A 353 -34.79 3.10 22.36
CA LEU A 353 -35.46 3.83 21.27
C LEU A 353 -36.51 2.92 20.58
N PRO A 354 -37.61 3.54 20.07
CA PRO A 354 -38.65 2.79 19.39
C PRO A 354 -38.16 2.22 18.05
N ASP A 355 -38.79 1.10 17.65
CA ASP A 355 -38.64 0.58 16.30
C ASP A 355 -39.38 1.47 15.31
N ASP A 356 -38.74 1.93 14.27
CA ASP A 356 -39.34 2.74 13.22
C ASP A 356 -39.86 1.82 12.10
N PRO A 357 -41.19 1.77 11.86
CA PRO A 357 -41.80 0.93 10.81
C PRO A 357 -41.28 1.22 9.40
N SER A 358 -40.83 2.46 9.15
CA SER A 358 -40.28 2.90 7.84
C SER A 358 -38.75 2.72 7.72
N SER A 359 -38.12 2.16 8.74
CA SER A 359 -36.67 1.92 8.74
C SER A 359 -36.24 0.95 7.63
N LYS A 360 -35.01 1.08 7.17
CA LYS A 360 -34.45 0.17 6.18
C LYS A 360 -34.45 -1.30 6.64
N LEU A 361 -34.41 -1.58 7.95
CA LEU A 361 -34.53 -2.92 8.49
C LEU A 361 -35.95 -3.47 8.27
N ASN A 362 -36.97 -2.68 8.57
CA ASN A 362 -38.38 -3.11 8.37
C ASN A 362 -38.69 -3.28 6.88
N ILE A 363 -38.24 -2.40 6.01
CA ILE A 363 -38.36 -2.56 4.56
C ILE A 363 -37.61 -3.82 4.09
N CYS A 364 -36.42 -4.11 4.61
CA CYS A 364 -35.73 -5.35 4.30
C CYS A 364 -36.52 -6.58 4.72
N VAL A 365 -37.08 -6.59 5.93
CA VAL A 365 -37.93 -7.70 6.41
C VAL A 365 -39.13 -7.90 5.48
N GLN A 366 -39.79 -6.83 5.02
CA GLN A 366 -40.91 -6.92 4.06
C GLN A 366 -40.45 -7.54 2.72
N ASN A 367 -39.34 -7.09 2.16
CA ASN A 367 -38.80 -7.65 0.92
C ASN A 367 -38.43 -9.13 1.08
N VAL A 368 -37.80 -9.49 2.21
CA VAL A 368 -37.44 -10.88 2.51
C VAL A 368 -38.69 -11.75 2.61
N LEU A 369 -39.74 -11.28 3.29
CA LEU A 369 -41.00 -12.00 3.41
C LEU A 369 -41.69 -12.20 2.05
N GLN A 370 -41.77 -11.15 1.24
CA GLN A 370 -42.35 -11.25 -0.11
C GLN A 370 -41.62 -12.30 -0.96
N ILE A 371 -40.27 -12.25 -0.98
CA ILE A 371 -39.47 -13.21 -1.76
C ILE A 371 -39.58 -14.63 -1.16
N TRP A 372 -39.69 -14.74 0.18
CA TRP A 372 -39.86 -16.02 0.84
C TRP A 372 -41.19 -16.65 0.45
N GLU A 373 -42.29 -15.87 0.41
CA GLU A 373 -43.60 -16.35 0.00
C GLU A 373 -43.65 -16.72 -1.50
N ASP A 374 -43.16 -15.83 -2.37
CA ASP A 374 -43.10 -16.05 -3.82
C ASP A 374 -42.23 -17.27 -4.20
N GLY A 375 -41.18 -17.53 -3.45
CA GLY A 375 -40.26 -18.64 -3.66
C GLY A 375 -40.61 -19.93 -2.91
N LYS A 376 -41.77 -20.08 -2.32
CA LYS A 376 -42.09 -21.18 -1.40
C LYS A 376 -42.05 -22.55 -2.08
N GLU A 377 -42.67 -22.69 -3.24
CA GLU A 377 -42.70 -23.97 -3.97
C GLU A 377 -41.32 -24.47 -4.39
N GLN A 378 -40.46 -23.55 -4.81
CA GLN A 378 -39.10 -23.86 -5.29
C GLN A 378 -38.08 -23.85 -4.15
N LYS A 379 -38.48 -23.54 -2.92
CA LYS A 379 -37.61 -23.39 -1.74
C LYS A 379 -36.45 -22.45 -2.04
N LEU A 380 -36.74 -21.28 -2.64
CA LEU A 380 -35.74 -20.30 -2.97
C LEU A 380 -35.10 -19.72 -1.71
N THR A 381 -33.81 -19.40 -1.80
CA THR A 381 -33.00 -18.97 -0.65
C THR A 381 -32.52 -17.53 -0.79
N GLN A 382 -32.24 -16.87 0.32
CA GLN A 382 -31.81 -15.48 0.40
C GLN A 382 -30.65 -15.31 1.36
N LEU A 383 -29.71 -14.41 1.05
CA LEU A 383 -28.59 -14.03 1.93
C LEU A 383 -28.77 -12.59 2.41
N LEU A 384 -28.60 -12.37 3.70
CA LEU A 384 -28.60 -11.03 4.30
C LEU A 384 -27.22 -10.74 4.88
N PHE A 385 -26.59 -9.65 4.44
CA PHE A 385 -25.29 -9.20 4.91
C PHE A 385 -25.43 -8.02 5.87
N CYS A 386 -24.85 -8.16 7.07
CA CYS A 386 -24.74 -7.10 8.07
C CYS A 386 -23.44 -7.31 8.86
N ASP A 387 -22.54 -6.33 8.80
CA ASP A 387 -21.24 -6.37 9.49
C ASP A 387 -21.22 -5.58 10.81
N LEU A 388 -22.02 -4.52 10.92
CA LEU A 388 -22.04 -3.61 12.08
C LEU A 388 -22.64 -4.19 13.35
N SER A 389 -23.56 -5.15 13.22
CA SER A 389 -24.32 -5.69 14.34
C SER A 389 -24.32 -7.21 14.28
N THR A 390 -23.15 -7.82 14.42
CA THR A 390 -23.03 -9.29 14.50
C THR A 390 -23.55 -9.79 15.85
N PRO A 391 -24.15 -11.01 15.92
CA PRO A 391 -24.63 -11.57 17.17
C PRO A 391 -23.51 -11.70 18.20
N LYS A 392 -23.77 -11.24 19.40
CA LYS A 392 -22.95 -11.42 20.59
C LYS A 392 -23.80 -12.17 21.62
N ASN A 393 -23.16 -12.95 22.49
CA ASN A 393 -23.87 -13.62 23.59
C ASN A 393 -24.10 -12.61 24.73
N ASP A 394 -24.75 -11.49 24.43
CA ASP A 394 -25.13 -10.46 25.39
C ASP A 394 -26.62 -10.10 25.17
N ASP A 395 -27.24 -9.48 26.18
CA ASP A 395 -28.66 -9.08 26.14
C ASP A 395 -28.87 -7.75 25.36
N ASN A 396 -27.85 -7.25 24.67
CA ASN A 396 -27.94 -6.01 23.92
C ASN A 396 -28.69 -6.21 22.58
N PHE A 397 -29.36 -5.16 22.15
CA PHE A 397 -29.99 -5.12 20.83
C PHE A 397 -28.98 -5.47 19.71
N ASN A 398 -29.38 -6.40 18.86
CA ASN A 398 -28.66 -6.68 17.62
C ASN A 398 -29.65 -6.90 16.45
N VAL A 399 -29.20 -6.56 15.26
CA VAL A 399 -30.01 -6.59 14.05
C VAL A 399 -30.40 -8.01 13.64
N TYR A 400 -29.55 -9.01 13.90
CA TYR A 400 -29.82 -10.40 13.52
C TYR A 400 -31.04 -10.97 14.27
N ASP A 401 -31.05 -10.79 15.59
CA ASP A 401 -32.16 -11.28 16.43
C ASP A 401 -33.46 -10.50 16.17
N ASP A 402 -33.36 -9.19 15.91
CA ASP A 402 -34.52 -8.38 15.55
C ASP A 402 -35.17 -8.84 14.25
N ILE A 403 -34.35 -9.09 13.20
CA ILE A 403 -34.84 -9.61 11.91
C ILE A 403 -35.45 -10.99 12.10
N ARG A 404 -34.78 -11.92 12.81
CA ARG A 404 -35.33 -13.25 13.09
C ARG A 404 -36.67 -13.15 13.79
N ARG A 405 -36.74 -12.36 14.86
CA ARG A 405 -38.00 -12.17 15.62
C ARG A 405 -39.14 -11.66 14.73
N LYS A 406 -38.87 -10.67 13.88
CA LYS A 406 -39.86 -10.11 12.96
C LYS A 406 -40.33 -11.11 11.89
N LEU A 407 -39.41 -11.85 11.30
CA LEU A 407 -39.70 -12.88 10.32
C LEU A 407 -40.52 -14.03 10.92
N VAL A 408 -40.16 -14.50 12.13
CA VAL A 408 -40.93 -15.53 12.84
C VAL A 408 -42.30 -15.03 13.21
N ALA A 409 -42.43 -13.79 13.70
CA ALA A 409 -43.72 -13.18 13.99
C ALA A 409 -44.61 -13.04 12.75
N ALA A 410 -44.02 -12.91 11.55
CA ALA A 410 -44.72 -12.88 10.27
C ALA A 410 -45.01 -14.28 9.67
N GLY A 411 -44.70 -15.36 10.37
CA GLY A 411 -45.02 -16.74 10.01
C GLY A 411 -43.94 -17.54 9.32
N VAL A 412 -42.69 -17.03 9.23
CA VAL A 412 -41.55 -17.82 8.74
C VAL A 412 -41.12 -18.84 9.79
N PRO A 413 -41.00 -20.13 9.48
CA PRO A 413 -40.53 -21.14 10.43
C PRO A 413 -39.12 -20.83 10.93
N GLU A 414 -38.90 -20.88 12.23
CA GLU A 414 -37.59 -20.51 12.82
C GLU A 414 -36.44 -21.37 12.28
N ASN A 415 -36.71 -22.64 11.98
CA ASN A 415 -35.69 -23.56 11.41
C ASN A 415 -35.29 -23.21 9.95
N GLU A 416 -36.03 -22.33 9.24
CA GLU A 416 -35.67 -21.83 7.93
C GLU A 416 -34.76 -20.58 7.99
N ILE A 417 -34.49 -20.05 9.21
CA ILE A 417 -33.67 -18.85 9.44
C ILE A 417 -32.42 -19.26 10.22
N GLU A 418 -31.24 -19.03 9.66
CA GLU A 418 -29.98 -19.36 10.35
C GLU A 418 -28.97 -18.22 10.29
N PHE A 419 -28.08 -18.19 11.28
CA PHE A 419 -26.94 -17.29 11.34
C PHE A 419 -25.64 -18.06 11.08
N ILE A 420 -24.82 -17.60 10.14
CA ILE A 420 -23.50 -18.21 9.87
C ILE A 420 -22.62 -18.25 11.15
N HIS A 421 -22.87 -17.34 12.08
CA HIS A 421 -22.12 -17.22 13.33
C HIS A 421 -22.32 -18.42 14.26
N ASN A 422 -23.43 -19.17 14.11
CA ASN A 422 -23.70 -20.41 14.85
C ASN A 422 -22.86 -21.61 14.35
N ALA A 423 -22.30 -21.49 13.14
CA ALA A 423 -21.46 -22.51 12.54
C ALA A 423 -19.96 -22.19 12.75
N ASP A 424 -19.46 -22.48 13.95
CA ASP A 424 -18.11 -22.16 14.41
C ASP A 424 -17.02 -23.13 13.90
N THR A 425 -17.41 -24.31 13.40
CA THR A 425 -16.50 -25.31 12.84
C THR A 425 -16.77 -25.52 11.34
N GLU A 426 -15.75 -25.99 10.60
CA GLU A 426 -15.90 -26.28 9.17
C GLU A 426 -16.97 -27.34 8.89
N ALA A 427 -17.10 -28.35 9.76
CA ALA A 427 -18.15 -29.39 9.66
C ALA A 427 -19.54 -28.77 9.80
N LYS A 428 -19.75 -27.87 10.78
CA LYS A 428 -21.02 -27.18 10.97
C LYS A 428 -21.33 -26.25 9.81
N LYS A 429 -20.33 -25.54 9.26
CA LYS A 429 -20.50 -24.72 8.06
C LYS A 429 -20.91 -25.55 6.84
N ALA A 430 -20.23 -26.67 6.60
CA ALA A 430 -20.56 -27.57 5.51
C ALA A 430 -22.00 -28.10 5.62
N ALA A 431 -22.42 -28.50 6.83
CA ALA A 431 -23.79 -28.93 7.11
C ALA A 431 -24.80 -27.80 6.89
N LEU A 432 -24.52 -26.57 7.35
CA LEU A 432 -25.36 -25.40 7.13
C LEU A 432 -25.50 -25.07 5.65
N PHE A 433 -24.39 -25.05 4.89
CA PHE A 433 -24.44 -24.79 3.46
C PHE A 433 -25.20 -25.87 2.68
N SER A 434 -25.13 -27.13 3.15
CA SER A 434 -25.96 -28.20 2.58
C SER A 434 -27.45 -27.93 2.78
N LYS A 435 -27.85 -27.49 3.97
CA LYS A 435 -29.25 -27.10 4.27
C LYS A 435 -29.73 -25.89 3.46
N VAL A 436 -28.85 -24.92 3.20
CA VAL A 436 -29.18 -23.78 2.31
C VAL A 436 -29.33 -24.25 0.87
N ARG A 437 -28.45 -25.10 0.36
CA ARG A 437 -28.58 -25.65 -1.01
C ARG A 437 -29.85 -26.52 -1.22
N SER A 438 -30.26 -27.25 -0.20
CA SER A 438 -31.50 -28.05 -0.24
C SER A 438 -32.77 -27.18 -0.11
N GLY A 439 -32.62 -25.98 0.43
CA GLY A 439 -33.74 -25.06 0.75
C GLY A 439 -34.42 -25.38 2.08
N ASP A 440 -33.75 -26.13 2.97
CA ASP A 440 -34.24 -26.35 4.34
C ASP A 440 -33.98 -25.13 5.23
N VAL A 441 -32.91 -24.37 4.92
CA VAL A 441 -32.66 -23.02 5.42
C VAL A 441 -32.81 -22.07 4.25
N ARG A 442 -33.82 -21.22 4.31
CA ARG A 442 -34.19 -20.29 3.22
C ARG A 442 -33.65 -18.89 3.41
N ILE A 443 -33.35 -18.52 4.65
CA ILE A 443 -32.84 -17.19 5.01
C ILE A 443 -31.58 -17.38 5.82
N LEU A 444 -30.44 -16.95 5.26
CA LEU A 444 -29.14 -17.02 5.92
C LEU A 444 -28.60 -15.61 6.17
N LEU A 445 -28.38 -15.25 7.43
CA LEU A 445 -27.76 -13.99 7.82
C LEU A 445 -26.29 -14.18 8.15
N GLY A 446 -25.46 -13.22 7.75
CA GLY A 446 -24.05 -13.25 8.09
C GLY A 446 -23.27 -11.99 7.76
N SER A 447 -22.02 -11.96 8.22
CA SER A 447 -21.08 -10.91 7.95
C SER A 447 -20.22 -11.22 6.72
N THR A 448 -19.67 -10.19 6.09
CA THR A 448 -18.71 -10.32 4.96
C THR A 448 -17.54 -11.24 5.34
N ALA A 449 -16.99 -11.10 6.54
CA ALA A 449 -15.89 -11.91 7.01
C ALA A 449 -16.21 -13.41 7.08
N LYS A 450 -17.46 -13.77 7.35
CA LYS A 450 -17.89 -15.18 7.50
C LYS A 450 -18.53 -15.76 6.24
N MET A 451 -19.21 -14.93 5.44
CA MET A 451 -19.93 -15.36 4.21
C MET A 451 -19.30 -14.82 2.91
N GLY A 452 -18.47 -13.80 2.99
CA GLY A 452 -17.89 -13.14 1.80
C GLY A 452 -16.91 -14.02 1.03
N ALA A 453 -16.27 -15.00 1.67
CA ALA A 453 -15.37 -15.94 1.02
C ALA A 453 -15.76 -17.39 1.31
N GLY A 454 -15.62 -18.27 0.32
CA GLY A 454 -15.81 -19.72 0.48
C GLY A 454 -17.26 -20.23 0.66
N THR A 455 -18.26 -19.34 0.64
CA THR A 455 -19.67 -19.74 0.77
C THR A 455 -20.20 -20.20 -0.58
N ASN A 456 -20.51 -21.49 -0.68
CA ASN A 456 -20.99 -22.13 -1.91
C ASN A 456 -22.46 -22.58 -1.73
N VAL A 457 -23.38 -21.59 -1.83
CA VAL A 457 -24.83 -21.79 -1.56
C VAL A 457 -25.73 -21.29 -2.69
N GLN A 458 -25.15 -20.98 -3.86
CA GLN A 458 -25.82 -20.28 -4.94
C GLN A 458 -26.97 -21.04 -5.62
N SER A 459 -27.08 -22.35 -5.49
CA SER A 459 -27.97 -23.16 -6.32
C SER A 459 -29.44 -22.68 -6.32
N ARG A 460 -30.01 -22.32 -5.18
CA ARG A 460 -31.38 -21.80 -5.04
C ARG A 460 -31.44 -20.32 -4.68
N LEU A 461 -30.30 -19.63 -4.70
CA LEU A 461 -30.19 -18.27 -4.22
C LEU A 461 -30.80 -17.28 -5.22
N VAL A 462 -31.85 -16.57 -4.80
CA VAL A 462 -32.64 -15.65 -5.63
C VAL A 462 -32.40 -14.19 -5.25
N ALA A 463 -32.03 -13.91 -3.99
CA ALA A 463 -31.80 -12.54 -3.53
C ALA A 463 -30.64 -12.44 -2.55
N VAL A 464 -29.97 -11.28 -2.63
CA VAL A 464 -28.95 -10.83 -1.66
C VAL A 464 -29.37 -9.45 -1.14
N HIS A 465 -29.29 -9.26 0.18
CA HIS A 465 -29.66 -8.03 0.85
C HIS A 465 -28.44 -7.44 1.57
N HIS A 466 -28.04 -6.22 1.23
CA HIS A 466 -26.97 -5.46 1.86
C HIS A 466 -27.56 -4.43 2.82
N LEU A 467 -27.61 -4.75 4.12
CA LEU A 467 -28.10 -3.85 5.17
C LEU A 467 -27.09 -2.78 5.56
N ASP A 468 -25.83 -3.13 5.45
CA ASP A 468 -24.70 -2.22 5.63
C ASP A 468 -23.61 -2.51 4.59
N VAL A 469 -22.69 -1.57 4.45
CA VAL A 469 -21.54 -1.71 3.56
C VAL A 469 -20.25 -1.32 4.27
N GLY A 470 -19.15 -1.98 3.86
CA GLY A 470 -17.82 -1.62 4.28
C GLY A 470 -17.23 -0.47 3.43
N TRP A 471 -15.97 -0.16 3.68
CA TRP A 471 -15.22 0.88 2.97
C TRP A 471 -14.62 0.41 1.64
N LYS A 472 -14.68 -0.90 1.36
CA LYS A 472 -13.99 -1.53 0.21
C LYS A 472 -14.98 -2.02 -0.83
N PRO A 473 -14.83 -1.61 -2.10
CA PRO A 473 -15.61 -2.18 -3.20
C PRO A 473 -15.45 -3.70 -3.32
N SER A 474 -14.26 -4.23 -2.97
CA SER A 474 -13.99 -5.66 -2.97
C SER A 474 -14.95 -6.48 -2.10
N ASP A 475 -15.39 -5.92 -0.95
CA ASP A 475 -16.32 -6.59 -0.06
C ASP A 475 -17.68 -6.75 -0.74
N MET A 476 -18.14 -5.71 -1.45
CA MET A 476 -19.38 -5.76 -2.23
C MET A 476 -19.29 -6.74 -3.40
N THR A 477 -18.17 -6.73 -4.12
CA THR A 477 -17.91 -7.69 -5.21
C THR A 477 -17.92 -9.13 -4.69
N GLN A 478 -17.31 -9.40 -3.54
CA GLN A 478 -17.35 -10.72 -2.91
C GLN A 478 -18.73 -11.15 -2.47
N ARG A 479 -19.54 -10.24 -1.86
CA ARG A 479 -20.93 -10.50 -1.49
C ARG A 479 -21.78 -10.81 -2.72
N ASN A 480 -21.69 -10.00 -3.78
CA ASN A 480 -22.44 -10.17 -5.03
C ASN A 480 -22.04 -11.45 -5.76
N GLY A 481 -20.73 -11.81 -5.71
CA GLY A 481 -20.21 -13.05 -6.26
C GLY A 481 -20.74 -14.33 -5.57
N ARG A 482 -21.53 -14.23 -4.49
CA ARG A 482 -22.23 -15.39 -3.90
C ARG A 482 -23.48 -15.76 -4.70
N ILE A 483 -24.12 -14.79 -5.33
CA ILE A 483 -25.35 -14.97 -6.10
C ILE A 483 -25.11 -14.99 -7.61
N ILE A 484 -24.27 -14.07 -8.11
CA ILE A 484 -23.90 -13.99 -9.54
C ILE A 484 -22.80 -15.01 -9.78
N ARG A 485 -23.20 -16.28 -9.83
CA ARG A 485 -22.25 -17.40 -9.89
C ARG A 485 -22.82 -18.56 -10.70
N GLN A 486 -21.90 -19.29 -11.36
CA GLN A 486 -22.25 -20.53 -12.06
C GLN A 486 -22.90 -21.55 -11.13
N GLY A 487 -23.83 -22.30 -11.64
CA GLY A 487 -24.57 -23.29 -10.85
C GLY A 487 -25.74 -22.72 -10.05
N ASN A 488 -26.09 -21.45 -10.24
CA ASN A 488 -27.37 -20.91 -9.80
C ASN A 488 -28.48 -21.40 -10.76
N MET A 489 -29.57 -21.89 -10.20
CA MET A 489 -30.71 -22.43 -10.99
C MET A 489 -31.61 -21.30 -11.51
N ASN A 490 -31.54 -20.12 -10.94
CA ASN A 490 -32.37 -18.97 -11.33
C ASN A 490 -31.71 -18.26 -12.52
N LYS A 491 -32.53 -17.88 -13.51
CA LYS A 491 -32.07 -17.07 -14.65
C LYS A 491 -31.86 -15.62 -14.29
N GLU A 492 -32.67 -15.11 -13.34
CA GLU A 492 -32.65 -13.76 -12.85
C GLU A 492 -32.58 -13.76 -11.32
N VAL A 493 -31.79 -12.84 -10.77
CA VAL A 493 -31.58 -12.68 -9.32
C VAL A 493 -31.62 -11.21 -8.94
N LYS A 494 -31.92 -10.94 -7.66
CA LYS A 494 -32.04 -9.58 -7.14
C LYS A 494 -30.93 -9.28 -6.12
N VAL A 495 -30.38 -8.08 -6.21
CA VAL A 495 -29.38 -7.55 -5.26
C VAL A 495 -29.92 -6.25 -4.70
N PHE A 496 -30.30 -6.26 -3.43
CA PHE A 496 -30.87 -5.10 -2.74
C PHE A 496 -29.80 -4.37 -1.95
N ASN A 497 -29.68 -3.07 -2.17
CA ASN A 497 -28.87 -2.15 -1.38
C ASN A 497 -29.79 -1.25 -0.57
N TYR A 498 -29.75 -1.36 0.76
CA TYR A 498 -30.59 -0.58 1.66
C TYR A 498 -29.83 0.65 2.17
N VAL A 499 -30.42 1.83 1.95
CA VAL A 499 -29.81 3.13 2.28
C VAL A 499 -30.83 3.96 3.06
N THR A 500 -30.42 4.65 4.11
CA THR A 500 -31.22 5.66 4.78
C THR A 500 -30.83 7.05 4.28
N GLU A 501 -31.77 7.79 3.67
CA GLU A 501 -31.54 9.11 3.10
C GLU A 501 -31.00 10.10 4.15
N GLY A 502 -30.07 10.97 3.74
CA GLY A 502 -29.50 12.00 4.61
C GLY A 502 -28.69 11.45 5.79
N THR A 503 -28.28 10.19 5.76
CA THR A 503 -27.40 9.57 6.74
C THR A 503 -26.06 9.22 6.13
N PHE A 504 -25.18 8.68 6.96
CA PHE A 504 -23.86 8.21 6.57
C PHE A 504 -23.86 7.12 5.49
N ASP A 505 -24.94 6.35 5.37
CA ASP A 505 -25.08 5.31 4.37
C ASP A 505 -24.95 5.82 2.94
N SER A 506 -25.63 6.94 2.62
CA SER A 506 -25.59 7.56 1.28
C SER A 506 -24.16 7.92 0.88
N TYR A 507 -23.41 8.46 1.82
CA TYR A 507 -22.01 8.80 1.60
C TYR A 507 -21.12 7.59 1.34
N LEU A 508 -21.29 6.51 2.11
CA LEU A 508 -20.55 5.27 1.93
C LEU A 508 -20.74 4.70 0.52
N PHE A 509 -22.01 4.61 0.06
CA PHE A 509 -22.31 4.10 -1.27
C PHE A 509 -21.72 4.98 -2.38
N GLN A 510 -21.79 6.29 -2.25
CA GLN A 510 -21.17 7.22 -3.21
C GLN A 510 -19.65 7.02 -3.26
N THR A 511 -19.03 6.84 -2.09
CA THR A 511 -17.58 6.59 -2.01
C THR A 511 -17.21 5.25 -2.65
N LEU A 512 -18.00 4.19 -2.41
CA LEU A 512 -17.78 2.89 -3.03
C LEU A 512 -17.95 2.94 -4.55
N GLU A 513 -18.98 3.65 -5.04
CA GLU A 513 -19.22 3.81 -6.47
C GLU A 513 -18.05 4.52 -7.16
N ASN A 514 -17.57 5.61 -6.58
CA ASN A 514 -16.42 6.35 -7.11
C ASN A 514 -15.16 5.48 -7.14
N LYS A 515 -14.90 4.72 -6.06
CA LYS A 515 -13.77 3.79 -5.98
C LYS A 515 -13.88 2.67 -7.04
N GLN A 516 -15.07 2.10 -7.19
CA GLN A 516 -15.28 1.03 -8.17
C GLN A 516 -15.10 1.53 -9.60
N ARG A 517 -15.60 2.73 -9.91
CA ARG A 517 -15.40 3.37 -11.21
C ARG A 517 -13.92 3.56 -11.53
N PHE A 518 -13.17 4.04 -10.53
CA PHE A 518 -11.72 4.20 -10.63
C PHE A 518 -11.01 2.87 -10.89
N ILE A 519 -11.26 1.84 -10.05
CA ILE A 519 -10.67 0.51 -10.20
C ILE A 519 -10.96 -0.08 -11.57
N SER A 520 -12.21 0.04 -12.04
CA SER A 520 -12.62 -0.48 -13.34
C SER A 520 -11.90 0.20 -14.51
N GLN A 521 -11.72 1.53 -14.46
CA GLN A 521 -10.98 2.26 -15.51
C GLN A 521 -9.52 1.81 -15.61
N ILE A 522 -8.88 1.59 -14.46
CA ILE A 522 -7.49 1.15 -14.40
C ILE A 522 -7.35 -0.30 -14.89
N MET A 523 -8.16 -1.21 -14.33
CA MET A 523 -8.00 -2.65 -14.56
C MET A 523 -8.45 -3.09 -15.96
N THR A 524 -9.43 -2.44 -16.56
CA THR A 524 -9.95 -2.82 -17.88
C THR A 524 -9.26 -2.12 -19.04
N SER A 525 -8.52 -1.04 -18.80
CA SER A 525 -7.92 -0.19 -19.85
C SER A 525 -8.93 0.23 -20.93
N LYS A 526 -10.22 0.32 -20.59
CA LYS A 526 -11.26 0.72 -21.55
C LYS A 526 -11.24 2.21 -21.86
N SER A 527 -10.59 3.01 -21.01
CA SER A 527 -10.42 4.45 -21.24
C SER A 527 -8.93 4.78 -21.27
N PRO A 528 -8.42 5.44 -22.32
CA PRO A 528 -7.02 5.88 -22.41
C PRO A 528 -6.78 7.12 -21.55
N VAL A 529 -7.12 7.06 -20.28
CA VAL A 529 -6.86 8.15 -19.33
C VAL A 529 -5.40 8.08 -18.92
N ARG A 530 -4.61 9.12 -19.24
CA ARG A 530 -3.20 9.19 -18.86
C ARG A 530 -2.98 9.48 -17.38
N SER A 531 -3.98 10.01 -16.70
CA SER A 531 -3.93 10.28 -15.26
C SER A 531 -5.23 9.90 -14.60
N CYS A 532 -5.17 9.44 -13.36
CA CYS A 532 -6.31 9.07 -12.54
C CYS A 532 -6.07 9.49 -11.09
N ASP A 533 -7.11 9.97 -10.42
CA ASP A 533 -7.01 10.36 -9.01
C ASP A 533 -7.16 9.12 -8.12
N ASP A 534 -6.26 8.94 -7.17
CA ASP A 534 -6.38 7.89 -6.14
C ASP A 534 -7.37 8.32 -5.05
N VAL A 535 -8.14 7.38 -4.53
CA VAL A 535 -9.18 7.65 -3.53
C VAL A 535 -8.81 7.00 -2.20
N ASP A 536 -8.54 7.80 -1.20
CA ASP A 536 -8.19 7.32 0.15
C ASP A 536 -9.43 6.93 0.96
N GLU A 537 -9.32 5.81 1.69
CA GLU A 537 -10.40 5.24 2.50
C GLU A 537 -10.68 6.00 3.82
N GLN A 538 -9.73 6.81 4.31
CA GLN A 538 -9.77 7.24 5.72
C GLN A 538 -10.27 8.67 5.97
N ALA A 539 -10.46 9.46 4.93
CA ALA A 539 -10.79 10.86 5.11
C ALA A 539 -12.22 11.20 4.70
N LEU A 540 -13.13 11.12 5.67
CA LEU A 540 -14.35 11.92 5.60
C LEU A 540 -14.01 13.35 5.95
N SER A 541 -14.21 14.26 5.00
CA SER A 541 -14.09 15.67 5.35
C SER A 541 -15.21 16.07 6.30
N TYR A 542 -14.86 16.92 7.26
CA TYR A 542 -15.85 17.54 8.16
C TYR A 542 -17.01 18.19 7.38
N ALA A 543 -16.71 18.81 6.25
CA ALA A 543 -17.70 19.44 5.39
C ALA A 543 -18.71 18.44 4.81
N GLU A 544 -18.25 17.22 4.43
CA GLU A 544 -19.12 16.17 3.89
C GLU A 544 -20.11 15.67 4.95
N ILE A 545 -19.66 15.47 6.19
CA ILE A 545 -20.56 15.11 7.31
C ILE A 545 -21.57 16.23 7.56
N LYS A 546 -21.13 17.47 7.61
CA LYS A 546 -21.99 18.66 7.79
C LYS A 546 -22.99 18.82 6.65
N ALA A 547 -22.55 18.61 5.39
CA ALA A 547 -23.40 18.69 4.22
C ALA A 547 -24.53 17.64 4.24
N LEU A 548 -24.20 16.41 4.65
CA LEU A 548 -25.19 15.32 4.82
C LEU A 548 -26.19 15.64 5.94
N CYS A 549 -25.75 16.37 6.97
CA CYS A 549 -26.57 16.70 8.13
C CYS A 549 -27.47 17.94 7.96
N ALA A 550 -27.06 18.88 7.11
CA ALA A 550 -27.71 20.21 7.10
C ALA A 550 -29.09 20.25 6.43
N GLY A 551 -29.41 19.31 5.53
CA GLY A 551 -30.73 19.23 4.89
C GLY A 551 -31.13 20.42 3.98
N ASN A 552 -30.34 21.50 3.96
CA ASN A 552 -30.54 22.69 3.12
C ASN A 552 -29.59 22.63 1.92
N PRO A 553 -30.12 22.58 0.68
CA PRO A 553 -29.26 22.45 -0.52
C PRO A 553 -28.27 23.60 -0.71
N LEU A 554 -28.58 24.85 -0.29
CA LEU A 554 -27.69 25.99 -0.38
C LEU A 554 -26.53 25.89 0.62
N ILE A 555 -26.78 25.40 1.83
CA ILE A 555 -25.75 25.15 2.83
C ILE A 555 -24.83 24.02 2.35
N LYS A 556 -25.38 22.99 1.72
CA LYS A 556 -24.60 21.91 1.11
C LYS A 556 -23.70 22.46 0.00
N GLU A 557 -24.26 23.23 -0.95
CA GLU A 557 -23.49 23.83 -2.04
C GLU A 557 -22.39 24.76 -1.52
N LYS A 558 -22.70 25.62 -0.50
CA LYS A 558 -21.69 26.47 0.15
C LYS A 558 -20.55 25.66 0.74
N MET A 559 -20.85 24.59 1.46
CA MET A 559 -19.83 23.79 2.13
C MET A 559 -18.98 23.00 1.14
N ASP A 560 -19.59 22.47 0.10
CA ASP A 560 -18.86 21.81 -0.98
C ASP A 560 -17.91 22.80 -1.69
N LEU A 561 -18.35 24.04 -1.89
CA LEU A 561 -17.55 25.10 -2.47
C LEU A 561 -16.45 25.60 -1.50
N ASP A 562 -16.74 25.73 -0.19
CA ASP A 562 -15.74 26.07 0.83
C ASP A 562 -14.56 25.08 0.81
N VAL A 563 -14.88 23.79 0.78
CA VAL A 563 -13.86 22.73 0.70
C VAL A 563 -13.09 22.80 -0.61
N GLN A 564 -13.79 22.95 -1.74
CA GLN A 564 -13.17 23.01 -3.06
C GLN A 564 -12.26 24.23 -3.20
N VAL A 565 -12.72 25.41 -2.75
CA VAL A 565 -11.92 26.65 -2.76
C VAL A 565 -10.72 26.54 -1.85
N ALA A 566 -10.88 25.99 -0.65
CA ALA A 566 -9.78 25.76 0.29
C ALA A 566 -8.75 24.80 -0.33
N LYS A 567 -9.19 23.69 -0.95
CA LYS A 567 -8.34 22.74 -1.68
C LYS A 567 -7.59 23.41 -2.81
N LEU A 568 -8.26 24.19 -3.65
CA LEU A 568 -7.64 24.91 -4.77
C LEU A 568 -6.61 25.94 -4.30
N LYS A 569 -6.87 26.65 -3.21
CA LYS A 569 -5.92 27.59 -2.61
C LYS A 569 -4.64 26.89 -2.13
N VAL A 570 -4.76 25.72 -1.52
CA VAL A 570 -3.61 24.91 -1.09
C VAL A 570 -2.85 24.37 -2.29
N LEU A 571 -3.55 23.85 -3.31
CA LEU A 571 -2.92 23.44 -4.56
C LEU A 571 -2.16 24.55 -5.24
N LYS A 572 -2.70 25.79 -5.22
CA LYS A 572 -2.01 26.97 -5.75
C LYS A 572 -0.76 27.28 -4.94
N ALA A 573 -0.83 27.23 -3.61
CA ALA A 573 0.31 27.44 -2.73
C ALA A 573 1.40 26.38 -2.91
N ASP A 574 1.00 25.10 -3.07
CA ASP A 574 1.93 24.01 -3.37
C ASP A 574 2.57 24.15 -4.75
N HIS A 575 1.78 24.47 -5.79
CA HIS A 575 2.30 24.77 -7.12
C HIS A 575 3.33 25.90 -7.08
N GLN A 576 3.08 26.97 -6.32
CA GLN A 576 4.04 28.05 -6.13
C GLN A 576 5.31 27.58 -5.43
N SER A 577 5.16 26.75 -4.37
CA SER A 577 6.31 26.17 -3.67
C SER A 577 7.16 25.26 -4.56
N GLN A 578 6.51 24.45 -5.39
CA GLN A 578 7.20 23.60 -6.37
C GLN A 578 7.92 24.44 -7.41
N LYS A 579 7.28 25.51 -7.91
CA LYS A 579 7.87 26.47 -8.84
C LYS A 579 9.14 27.10 -8.26
N PHE A 580 9.10 27.55 -6.99
CA PHE A 580 10.28 28.10 -6.32
C PHE A 580 11.40 27.06 -6.15
N ARG A 581 11.07 25.83 -5.75
CA ARG A 581 12.06 24.74 -5.64
C ARG A 581 12.69 24.39 -6.99
N LEU A 582 11.91 24.40 -8.08
CA LEU A 582 12.40 24.17 -9.42
C LEU A 582 13.30 25.33 -9.90
N GLN A 583 12.91 26.57 -9.60
CA GLN A 583 13.75 27.76 -9.88
C GLN A 583 15.10 27.68 -9.16
N ASP A 584 15.10 27.30 -7.89
CA ASP A 584 16.32 27.12 -7.12
C ASP A 584 17.23 26.03 -7.75
N LYS A 585 16.64 24.89 -8.14
CA LYS A 585 17.38 23.84 -8.85
C LYS A 585 17.95 24.30 -10.18
N LEU A 586 17.20 25.11 -10.96
CA LEU A 586 17.65 25.66 -12.21
C LEU A 586 18.81 26.65 -12.06
N LEU A 587 18.80 27.41 -10.97
CA LEU A 587 19.82 28.40 -10.69
C LEU A 587 21.10 27.80 -10.07
N THR A 588 20.96 26.77 -9.26
CA THR A 588 22.06 26.24 -8.45
C THR A 588 22.48 24.84 -8.86
N LYS A 589 21.55 23.86 -8.81
CA LYS A 589 21.89 22.45 -8.91
C LYS A 589 22.23 22.02 -10.35
N PHE A 590 21.35 22.27 -11.32
CA PHE A 590 21.60 21.84 -12.69
C PHE A 590 22.89 22.43 -13.30
N PRO A 591 23.22 23.72 -13.10
CA PRO A 591 24.48 24.24 -13.59
C PRO A 591 25.70 23.58 -12.96
N ALA A 592 25.65 23.31 -11.65
CA ALA A 592 26.73 22.63 -10.93
C ALA A 592 26.93 21.19 -11.42
N ASP A 593 25.84 20.40 -11.49
CA ASP A 593 25.86 19.00 -11.93
C ASP A 593 26.36 18.90 -13.40
N ILE A 594 25.91 19.78 -14.28
CA ILE A 594 26.35 19.85 -15.69
C ILE A 594 27.85 20.20 -15.76
N GLN A 595 28.31 21.15 -14.93
CA GLN A 595 29.72 21.54 -14.88
C GLN A 595 30.58 20.38 -14.38
N GLU A 596 30.15 19.69 -13.33
CA GLU A 596 30.85 18.54 -12.76
C GLU A 596 30.91 17.38 -13.76
N THR A 597 29.82 17.04 -14.42
CA THR A 597 29.75 15.99 -15.44
C THR A 597 30.64 16.32 -16.65
N ASN A 598 30.64 17.58 -17.11
CA ASN A 598 31.53 18.01 -18.18
C ASN A 598 33.02 17.90 -17.78
N ALA A 599 33.36 18.30 -16.54
CA ALA A 599 34.71 18.16 -16.03
C ALA A 599 35.12 16.68 -15.85
N TYR A 600 34.15 15.83 -15.50
CA TYR A 600 34.32 14.37 -15.45
C TYR A 600 34.63 13.81 -16.84
N ILE A 601 33.81 14.14 -17.84
CA ILE A 601 34.00 13.70 -19.25
C ILE A 601 35.36 14.15 -19.79
N ALA A 602 35.73 15.41 -19.54
CA ALA A 602 37.04 15.94 -20.00
C ALA A 602 38.22 15.18 -19.34
N GLY A 603 38.14 14.92 -18.03
CA GLY A 603 39.11 14.14 -17.32
C GLY A 603 39.25 12.71 -17.83
N VAL A 604 38.11 12.03 -18.03
CA VAL A 604 38.12 10.64 -18.55
C VAL A 604 38.61 10.59 -20.00
N LYS A 605 38.31 11.57 -20.85
CA LYS A 605 38.83 11.65 -22.24
C LYS A 605 40.35 11.81 -22.25
N SER A 606 40.87 12.71 -21.42
CA SER A 606 42.32 12.86 -21.25
C SER A 606 43.00 11.57 -20.75
N ASP A 607 42.36 10.88 -19.80
CA ASP A 607 42.85 9.62 -19.27
C ASP A 607 42.75 8.48 -20.31
N ALA A 608 41.74 8.49 -21.17
CA ALA A 608 41.63 7.57 -22.30
C ALA A 608 42.74 7.78 -23.34
N GLU A 609 43.10 9.03 -23.62
CA GLU A 609 44.27 9.36 -24.49
C GLU A 609 45.59 8.90 -23.87
N LEU A 610 45.73 9.08 -22.55
CA LEU A 610 46.92 8.58 -21.82
C LEU A 610 47.01 7.05 -21.90
N ALA A 611 45.89 6.33 -21.73
CA ALA A 611 45.84 4.87 -21.87
C ALA A 611 46.16 4.41 -23.30
N ALA A 612 45.67 5.16 -24.32
CA ALA A 612 45.91 4.89 -25.74
C ALA A 612 47.38 5.15 -26.13
N ALA A 613 48.03 6.13 -25.51
CA ALA A 613 49.46 6.39 -25.69
C ALA A 613 50.37 5.27 -25.12
N HIS A 614 49.79 4.46 -24.21
CA HIS A 614 50.49 3.30 -23.60
C HIS A 614 49.67 2.02 -23.87
N PRO A 615 49.63 1.55 -25.14
CA PRO A 615 48.80 0.41 -25.51
C PRO A 615 49.38 -0.89 -24.91
N GLN A 616 48.53 -1.93 -24.84
CA GLN A 616 48.98 -3.28 -24.54
C GLN A 616 49.83 -3.79 -25.72
N GLU A 617 50.93 -4.43 -25.44
CA GLU A 617 51.75 -5.09 -26.50
C GLU A 617 50.96 -6.27 -27.12
N LYS A 618 51.46 -6.76 -28.28
CA LYS A 618 50.78 -7.83 -29.02
C LYS A 618 50.58 -9.14 -28.25
N GLU A 619 51.34 -9.35 -27.16
CA GLU A 619 51.20 -10.49 -26.23
C GLU A 619 50.32 -10.17 -25.00
N GLY A 620 49.67 -9.01 -24.96
CA GLY A 620 48.64 -8.68 -23.97
C GLY A 620 49.10 -8.20 -22.60
N PHE A 621 50.39 -7.78 -22.44
CA PHE A 621 50.88 -7.13 -21.22
C PHE A 621 51.99 -6.16 -21.56
N CYS A 622 51.93 -4.94 -21.06
CA CYS A 622 52.94 -3.90 -21.32
C CYS A 622 53.92 -3.64 -20.16
N GLY A 623 53.92 -4.55 -19.18
CA GLY A 623 54.71 -4.36 -17.96
C GLY A 623 54.06 -3.42 -16.93
N ILE A 624 54.46 -3.53 -15.68
CA ILE A 624 54.02 -2.69 -14.55
C ILE A 624 55.26 -2.34 -13.70
N THR A 625 55.33 -1.13 -13.22
CA THR A 625 56.38 -0.73 -12.27
C THR A 625 55.83 -0.77 -10.85
N ILE A 626 56.43 -1.56 -9.98
CA ILE A 626 56.06 -1.67 -8.55
C ILE A 626 57.31 -1.43 -7.71
N LYS A 627 57.29 -0.44 -6.81
CA LYS A 627 58.40 -0.02 -5.95
C LYS A 627 59.70 0.22 -6.74
N GLY A 628 59.60 0.80 -7.95
CA GLY A 628 60.77 1.12 -8.80
C GLY A 628 61.33 -0.05 -9.62
N VAL A 629 60.72 -1.24 -9.53
CA VAL A 629 61.12 -2.42 -10.32
C VAL A 629 60.09 -2.66 -11.40
N ALA A 630 60.51 -2.81 -12.66
CA ALA A 630 59.68 -3.16 -13.78
C ALA A 630 59.44 -4.69 -13.83
N TYR A 631 58.23 -5.12 -14.09
CA TYR A 631 57.84 -6.52 -14.26
C TYR A 631 57.12 -6.68 -15.60
N ASP A 632 57.68 -7.55 -16.46
CA ASP A 632 57.20 -7.74 -17.85
C ASP A 632 56.34 -9.01 -17.99
N GLU A 633 56.20 -9.82 -16.92
CA GLU A 633 55.38 -11.03 -16.90
C GLU A 633 54.14 -10.82 -16.01
N LYS A 634 52.93 -11.07 -16.56
CA LYS A 634 51.63 -10.85 -15.86
C LYS A 634 51.53 -11.54 -14.50
N LYS A 635 51.96 -12.79 -14.43
CA LYS A 635 51.84 -13.60 -13.21
C LYS A 635 52.76 -13.03 -12.10
N THR A 636 54.02 -12.81 -12.43
CA THR A 636 55.00 -12.25 -11.51
C THR A 636 54.62 -10.84 -11.06
N ALA A 637 54.09 -10.03 -11.98
CA ALA A 637 53.57 -8.69 -11.69
C ALA A 637 52.41 -8.74 -10.69
N GLY A 638 51.43 -9.65 -10.90
CA GLY A 638 50.30 -9.84 -10.01
C GLY A 638 50.69 -10.37 -8.62
N GLU A 639 51.64 -11.29 -8.55
CA GLU A 639 52.20 -11.78 -7.27
C GLU A 639 52.85 -10.65 -6.48
N ARG A 640 53.59 -9.78 -7.16
CA ARG A 640 54.25 -8.60 -6.54
C ARG A 640 53.26 -7.54 -6.12
N LEU A 641 52.19 -7.35 -6.87
CA LEU A 641 51.07 -6.47 -6.52
C LEU A 641 50.37 -6.95 -5.24
N LEU A 642 50.07 -8.23 -5.14
CA LEU A 642 49.46 -8.83 -3.94
C LEU A 642 50.41 -8.80 -2.74
N LEU A 643 51.69 -9.01 -2.96
CA LEU A 643 52.71 -8.87 -1.89
C LEU A 643 52.74 -7.40 -1.38
N ALA A 644 52.70 -6.42 -2.29
CA ALA A 644 52.65 -5.01 -1.91
C ALA A 644 51.41 -4.66 -1.10
N CYS A 645 50.26 -5.32 -1.34
CA CYS A 645 49.06 -5.19 -0.53
C CYS A 645 49.28 -5.68 0.90
N SER A 646 49.90 -6.84 1.07
CA SER A 646 50.20 -7.40 2.41
C SER A 646 51.19 -6.58 3.23
N GLU A 647 51.99 -5.74 2.58
CA GLU A 647 52.99 -4.86 3.20
C GLU A 647 52.44 -3.45 3.51
N LEU A 648 51.17 -3.18 3.27
CA LEU A 648 50.54 -1.89 3.62
C LEU A 648 50.42 -1.77 5.16
N PRO A 649 51.00 -0.70 5.76
CA PRO A 649 51.06 -0.56 7.20
C PRO A 649 49.69 -0.14 7.81
N ASN A 650 48.81 0.48 7.00
CA ASN A 650 47.49 0.98 7.39
C ASN A 650 46.57 1.00 6.18
N SER A 651 45.35 1.50 6.34
CA SER A 651 44.34 1.62 5.29
C SER A 651 44.51 2.84 4.37
N GLU A 652 45.54 3.69 4.61
CA GLU A 652 45.76 4.90 3.82
C GLU A 652 46.28 4.58 2.41
N GLU A 653 45.99 5.48 1.47
CA GLU A 653 46.46 5.38 0.08
C GLU A 653 47.99 5.53 0.02
N LYS A 654 48.69 4.55 -0.58
CA LYS A 654 50.12 4.56 -0.77
C LYS A 654 50.47 4.34 -2.23
N VAL A 655 51.21 5.29 -2.82
CA VAL A 655 51.76 5.15 -4.18
C VAL A 655 52.81 4.03 -4.19
N ILE A 656 52.64 3.09 -5.10
CA ILE A 656 53.54 1.94 -5.24
C ILE A 656 54.27 1.88 -6.59
N GLY A 657 53.80 2.60 -7.60
CA GLY A 657 54.40 2.57 -8.91
C GLY A 657 53.59 3.19 -10.02
N SER A 658 53.67 2.61 -11.21
CA SER A 658 52.89 3.07 -12.37
C SER A 658 52.45 1.90 -13.26
N TYR A 659 51.33 2.07 -13.94
CA TYR A 659 50.80 1.12 -14.90
C TYR A 659 50.15 1.86 -16.09
N ARG A 660 50.60 1.56 -17.30
CA ARG A 660 50.12 2.17 -18.57
C ARG A 660 50.04 3.70 -18.52
N GLY A 661 51.09 4.36 -17.96
CA GLY A 661 51.11 5.82 -17.81
C GLY A 661 50.36 6.38 -16.60
N PHE A 662 49.59 5.58 -15.89
CA PHE A 662 48.89 5.97 -14.67
C PHE A 662 49.74 5.74 -13.42
N GLU A 663 49.67 6.66 -12.46
CA GLU A 663 50.22 6.45 -11.12
C GLU A 663 49.42 5.36 -10.43
N LEU A 664 50.09 4.35 -9.88
CA LEU A 664 49.46 3.21 -9.19
C LEU A 664 49.63 3.35 -7.70
N SER A 665 48.50 3.46 -7.00
CA SER A 665 48.45 3.45 -5.53
C SER A 665 47.68 2.25 -5.03
N LEU A 666 47.91 1.84 -3.80
CA LEU A 666 47.14 0.82 -3.09
C LEU A 666 46.52 1.41 -1.83
N ARG A 667 45.28 0.96 -1.52
CA ARG A 667 44.64 1.20 -0.24
C ARG A 667 43.84 -0.04 0.20
N PHE A 668 43.56 -0.13 1.49
CA PHE A 668 42.61 -1.11 2.01
C PHE A 668 41.27 -0.43 2.22
N ASP A 669 40.26 -0.91 1.49
CA ASP A 669 38.88 -0.45 1.67
C ASP A 669 38.28 -1.15 2.90
N THR A 670 38.14 -0.41 4.00
CA THR A 670 37.59 -0.94 5.27
C THR A 670 36.14 -1.28 5.21
N TYR A 671 35.40 -0.67 4.27
CA TYR A 671 33.97 -0.90 4.09
C TYR A 671 33.70 -2.25 3.39
N HIS A 672 34.40 -2.51 2.29
CA HIS A 672 34.28 -3.78 1.54
C HIS A 672 35.23 -4.86 2.03
N SER A 673 36.12 -4.53 2.99
CA SER A 673 37.16 -5.44 3.50
C SER A 673 38.08 -6.02 2.42
N GLU A 674 38.43 -5.22 1.40
CA GLU A 674 39.24 -5.64 0.27
C GLU A 674 40.35 -4.64 -0.07
N TYR A 675 41.42 -5.13 -0.70
CA TYR A 675 42.45 -4.26 -1.22
C TYR A 675 42.00 -3.67 -2.56
N GLN A 676 42.19 -2.37 -2.73
CA GLN A 676 41.95 -1.64 -3.96
C GLN A 676 43.22 -1.04 -4.51
N ALA A 677 43.45 -1.25 -5.79
CA ALA A 677 44.39 -0.46 -6.56
C ALA A 677 43.70 0.79 -7.09
N LEU A 678 44.39 1.92 -7.05
CA LEU A 678 43.90 3.20 -7.57
C LEU A 678 44.83 3.58 -8.73
N LEU A 679 44.27 3.64 -9.91
CA LEU A 679 44.93 4.17 -11.10
C LEU A 679 44.61 5.65 -11.19
N LYS A 680 45.63 6.50 -11.07
CA LYS A 680 45.48 7.95 -11.04
C LYS A 680 46.07 8.58 -12.31
N GLY A 681 45.21 9.15 -13.10
CA GLY A 681 45.51 10.06 -14.20
C GLY A 681 45.02 11.46 -13.81
N GLN A 682 44.24 12.09 -14.68
CA GLN A 682 43.47 13.28 -14.31
C GLN A 682 42.36 12.90 -13.28
N ARG A 683 41.87 11.67 -13.35
CA ARG A 683 40.90 11.10 -12.41
C ARG A 683 41.48 9.89 -11.69
N LYS A 684 40.85 9.45 -10.59
CA LYS A 684 41.18 8.24 -9.85
C LYS A 684 40.19 7.12 -10.18
N TYR A 685 40.71 5.95 -10.54
CA TYR A 685 39.96 4.78 -10.89
C TYR A 685 40.25 3.66 -9.89
N PRO A 686 39.33 3.43 -8.89
CA PRO A 686 39.49 2.33 -7.96
C PRO A 686 39.22 0.99 -8.66
N VAL A 687 40.10 0.03 -8.44
CA VAL A 687 40.02 -1.34 -8.95
C VAL A 687 40.14 -2.30 -7.80
N ALA A 688 39.10 -3.05 -7.50
CA ALA A 688 39.08 -4.08 -6.48
C ALA A 688 40.05 -5.21 -6.85
N LEU A 689 40.99 -5.53 -5.96
CA LEU A 689 41.97 -6.58 -6.16
C LEU A 689 41.45 -7.89 -5.57
N GLY A 690 41.45 -8.95 -6.37
CA GLY A 690 41.14 -10.30 -5.89
C GLY A 690 42.34 -11.01 -5.28
N LYS A 691 42.20 -12.31 -5.01
CA LYS A 691 43.27 -13.17 -4.50
C LYS A 691 44.12 -13.84 -5.60
N ASP A 692 43.67 -13.76 -6.85
CA ASP A 692 44.34 -14.34 -8.00
C ASP A 692 45.28 -13.32 -8.65
N PRO A 693 46.61 -13.60 -8.76
CA PRO A 693 47.59 -12.68 -9.33
C PRO A 693 47.24 -12.24 -10.76
N LEU A 694 46.87 -13.19 -11.61
CA LEU A 694 46.50 -12.90 -13.02
C LEU A 694 45.22 -12.07 -13.09
N GLY A 695 44.25 -12.42 -12.26
CA GLY A 695 42.98 -11.70 -12.19
C GLY A 695 43.14 -10.25 -11.74
N CYS A 696 44.12 -9.92 -10.89
CA CYS A 696 44.40 -8.55 -10.50
C CYS A 696 44.85 -7.69 -11.70
N ILE A 697 45.76 -8.18 -12.51
CA ILE A 697 46.25 -7.46 -13.70
C ILE A 697 45.14 -7.32 -14.74
N ILE A 698 44.33 -8.38 -14.96
CA ILE A 698 43.19 -8.34 -15.90
C ILE A 698 42.21 -7.28 -15.47
N ARG A 699 41.95 -7.10 -14.16
CA ARG A 699 41.00 -6.07 -13.65
C ARG A 699 41.56 -4.66 -13.85
N LEU A 700 42.89 -4.45 -13.69
CA LEU A 700 43.52 -3.17 -14.02
C LEU A 700 43.35 -2.87 -15.53
N ASP A 701 43.62 -3.86 -16.40
CA ASP A 701 43.43 -3.73 -17.83
C ASP A 701 41.99 -3.41 -18.20
N ASN A 702 41.03 -4.16 -17.64
CA ASN A 702 39.60 -3.94 -17.91
C ASN A 702 39.15 -2.55 -17.46
N SER A 703 39.69 -2.05 -16.34
CA SER A 703 39.36 -0.70 -15.87
C SER A 703 39.85 0.38 -16.85
N LEU A 704 41.01 0.22 -17.45
CA LEU A 704 41.56 1.16 -18.44
C LEU A 704 40.91 0.97 -19.83
N ASN A 705 40.60 -0.26 -20.21
CA ASN A 705 39.96 -0.55 -21.50
C ASN A 705 38.48 -0.13 -21.54
N ASN A 706 37.83 0.10 -20.36
CA ASN A 706 36.44 0.50 -20.24
C ASN A 706 36.21 2.02 -20.36
N PHE A 707 37.23 2.82 -20.70
CA PHE A 707 37.06 4.26 -20.90
C PHE A 707 35.99 4.63 -21.93
N PRO A 708 35.88 3.97 -23.12
CA PRO A 708 34.84 4.28 -24.08
C PRO A 708 33.41 4.15 -23.52
N GLU A 709 33.15 3.10 -22.73
CA GLU A 709 31.85 2.90 -22.08
C GLU A 709 31.60 3.96 -21.01
N ARG A 710 32.62 4.30 -20.21
CA ARG A 710 32.52 5.37 -19.20
C ARG A 710 32.22 6.74 -19.84
N ILE A 711 32.87 7.06 -20.96
CA ILE A 711 32.62 8.31 -21.71
C ILE A 711 31.18 8.31 -22.22
N THR A 712 30.75 7.22 -22.88
CA THR A 712 29.40 7.11 -23.42
C THR A 712 28.33 7.21 -22.31
N SER A 713 28.58 6.57 -21.17
CA SER A 713 27.67 6.65 -20.01
C SER A 713 27.57 8.06 -19.47
N ALA A 714 28.70 8.75 -19.32
CA ALA A 714 28.71 10.12 -18.81
C ALA A 714 28.13 11.13 -19.82
N GLU A 715 28.31 10.93 -21.13
CA GLU A 715 27.68 11.73 -22.16
C GLU A 715 26.17 11.57 -22.20
N ASN A 716 25.67 10.34 -21.98
CA ASN A 716 24.23 10.06 -21.80
C ASN A 716 23.68 10.71 -20.54
N GLU A 717 24.41 10.68 -19.45
CA GLU A 717 24.04 11.38 -18.21
C GLU A 717 23.97 12.89 -18.42
N LEU A 718 24.96 13.47 -19.08
CA LEU A 718 24.96 14.89 -19.44
C LEU A 718 23.77 15.28 -20.34
N ALA A 719 23.45 14.45 -21.32
CA ALA A 719 22.30 14.65 -22.17
C ALA A 719 20.98 14.62 -21.36
N THR A 720 20.88 13.67 -20.43
CA THR A 720 19.73 13.53 -19.51
C THR A 720 19.60 14.76 -18.59
N LEU A 721 20.70 15.23 -17.99
CA LEU A 721 20.71 16.43 -17.16
C LEU A 721 20.26 17.68 -17.95
N LYS A 722 20.74 17.85 -19.17
CA LYS A 722 20.33 18.97 -20.04
C LYS A 722 18.85 18.87 -20.43
N GLN A 723 18.35 17.66 -20.71
CA GLN A 723 16.94 17.45 -21.00
C GLN A 723 16.05 17.75 -19.78
N GLN A 724 16.47 17.31 -18.58
CA GLN A 724 15.79 17.62 -17.33
C GLN A 724 15.79 19.13 -17.03
N GLN A 725 16.90 19.83 -17.29
CA GLN A 725 17.00 21.27 -17.14
C GLN A 725 16.01 21.99 -18.08
N ALA A 726 15.96 21.60 -19.35
CA ALA A 726 15.05 22.18 -20.33
C ALA A 726 13.58 21.90 -19.95
N ALA A 727 13.26 20.68 -19.50
CA ALA A 727 11.93 20.34 -19.03
C ALA A 727 11.53 21.15 -17.79
N ALA A 728 12.45 21.33 -16.85
CA ALA A 728 12.24 22.15 -15.65
C ALA A 728 12.01 23.64 -16.00
N GLN A 729 12.68 24.19 -17.02
CA GLN A 729 12.45 25.55 -17.50
C GLN A 729 11.03 25.73 -18.02
N ILE A 730 10.56 24.78 -18.84
CA ILE A 730 9.19 24.79 -19.38
C ILE A 730 8.17 24.67 -18.24
N GLU A 731 8.43 23.84 -17.24
CA GLU A 731 7.51 23.61 -16.12
C GLU A 731 7.37 24.84 -15.23
N VAL A 732 8.47 25.56 -15.00
CA VAL A 732 8.47 26.82 -14.21
C VAL A 732 7.63 27.92 -14.87
N GLU A 733 7.52 27.94 -16.20
CA GLU A 733 6.74 28.96 -16.93
C GLU A 733 5.23 28.66 -16.92
N LYS A 734 4.82 27.44 -16.60
CA LYS A 734 3.39 27.08 -16.60
C LYS A 734 2.63 27.85 -15.52
N PRO A 735 1.47 28.43 -15.88
CA PRO A 735 0.56 29.01 -14.90
C PRO A 735 -0.09 27.88 -14.07
N PHE A 736 -0.67 28.25 -12.94
CA PHE A 736 -1.45 27.29 -12.16
C PHE A 736 -2.63 26.77 -13.00
N PRO A 737 -2.76 25.45 -13.22
CA PRO A 737 -3.73 24.91 -14.19
C PRO A 737 -5.20 25.17 -13.82
N GLN A 738 -5.47 25.40 -12.55
CA GLN A 738 -6.83 25.56 -12.00
C GLN A 738 -7.10 26.99 -11.54
N GLU A 739 -6.43 27.98 -12.10
CA GLU A 739 -6.60 29.41 -11.73
C GLU A 739 -8.02 29.90 -12.04
N GLU A 740 -8.55 29.55 -13.22
CA GLU A 740 -9.91 29.92 -13.64
C GLU A 740 -10.96 29.23 -12.75
N GLU A 741 -10.79 27.95 -12.45
CA GLU A 741 -11.69 27.19 -11.57
C GLU A 741 -11.70 27.78 -10.14
N LEU A 742 -10.54 28.18 -9.63
CA LEU A 742 -10.44 28.84 -8.32
C LEU A 742 -11.17 30.18 -8.31
N ALA A 743 -11.04 30.97 -9.37
CA ALA A 743 -11.69 32.26 -9.49
C ALA A 743 -13.23 32.09 -9.56
N GLU A 744 -13.73 31.18 -10.42
CA GLU A 744 -15.15 30.90 -10.57
C GLU A 744 -15.82 30.41 -9.26
N LYS A 745 -15.20 29.40 -8.63
CA LYS A 745 -15.73 28.85 -7.38
C LYS A 745 -15.65 29.83 -6.20
N SER A 746 -14.64 30.67 -6.15
CA SER A 746 -14.53 31.71 -5.13
C SER A 746 -15.61 32.81 -5.30
N ALA A 747 -15.93 33.16 -6.56
CA ALA A 747 -17.02 34.08 -6.86
C ALA A 747 -18.38 33.49 -6.46
N ARG A 748 -18.64 32.22 -6.81
CA ARG A 748 -19.88 31.53 -6.44
C ARG A 748 -20.06 31.37 -4.93
N LEU A 749 -18.96 31.08 -4.22
CA LEU A 749 -18.96 31.02 -2.75
C LEU A 749 -19.30 32.36 -2.11
N ALA A 750 -18.79 33.47 -2.64
CA ALA A 750 -19.10 34.81 -2.17
C ALA A 750 -20.59 35.14 -2.36
N GLU A 751 -21.17 34.75 -3.51
CA GLU A 751 -22.59 34.90 -3.80
C GLU A 751 -23.47 34.09 -2.83
N LEU A 752 -23.16 32.82 -2.57
CA LEU A 752 -23.88 31.99 -1.62
C LEU A 752 -23.79 32.50 -0.18
N ASN A 753 -22.63 33.02 0.22
CA ASN A 753 -22.49 33.67 1.52
C ASN A 753 -23.41 34.86 1.68
N ALA A 754 -23.52 35.71 0.64
CA ALA A 754 -24.44 36.84 0.65
C ALA A 754 -25.91 36.40 0.72
N GLN A 755 -26.30 35.34 0.01
CA GLN A 755 -27.65 34.78 0.06
C GLN A 755 -28.02 34.22 1.43
N LEU A 756 -27.11 33.47 2.06
CA LEU A 756 -27.33 32.84 3.37
C LEU A 756 -27.33 33.89 4.52
N ASP A 757 -26.53 34.94 4.43
CA ASP A 757 -26.53 36.05 5.38
C ASP A 757 -27.84 36.87 5.31
N MET A 758 -28.51 36.91 4.17
CA MET A 758 -29.84 37.52 4.03
C MET A 758 -30.92 36.64 4.65
N ASP A 759 -30.84 35.30 4.50
CA ASP A 759 -31.82 34.38 5.09
C ASP A 759 -31.74 34.32 6.63
N GLU A 760 -30.52 34.41 7.22
CA GLU A 760 -30.34 34.47 8.68
C GLU A 760 -30.99 35.74 9.28
N LYS A 761 -30.92 36.87 8.61
CA LYS A 761 -31.54 38.12 9.06
C LYS A 761 -33.08 38.15 8.92
N SER A 762 -33.65 37.24 8.19
CA SER A 762 -35.12 37.13 8.01
C SER A 762 -35.80 36.21 9.04
N HIS A 763 -35.05 35.51 9.88
CA HIS A 763 -35.54 34.55 10.89
C HIS A 763 -35.18 34.85 12.35
N GLU A 764 -34.73 36.08 12.69
CA GLU A 764 -34.71 36.51 14.09
C GLU A 764 -36.11 36.91 14.56
N PRO A 765 -36.66 36.27 15.58
CA PRO A 765 -37.87 36.80 16.24
C PRO A 765 -37.48 38.09 17.00
N GLU A 766 -38.28 39.13 16.81
CA GLU A 766 -38.18 40.36 17.56
C GLU A 766 -38.08 40.04 19.06
N GLN A 767 -36.91 40.29 19.65
CA GLN A 767 -36.67 40.29 21.08
C GLN A 767 -36.42 41.70 21.53
N ASP A 768 -37.21 42.04 22.49
CA ASP A 768 -37.34 43.21 23.36
C ASP A 768 -36.05 43.95 23.70
N GLU A 769 -36.10 45.26 23.63
CA GLU A 769 -35.02 46.17 23.96
C GLU A 769 -34.67 46.13 25.46
N GLY A 770 -33.54 45.45 25.74
CA GLY A 770 -32.85 45.54 27.04
C GLY A 770 -31.41 46.01 26.83
N GLU A 771 -31.02 46.98 27.58
CA GLU A 771 -29.78 47.77 27.57
C GLU A 771 -28.50 46.97 27.26
N LYS A 772 -27.76 47.39 26.24
CA LYS A 772 -26.45 46.85 25.86
C LYS A 772 -25.34 47.57 26.63
N GLU A 773 -24.71 46.86 27.56
CA GLU A 773 -23.33 47.17 27.97
C GLU A 773 -22.39 46.84 26.81
N GLN A 774 -21.54 47.79 26.45
CA GLN A 774 -20.53 47.63 25.38
C GLN A 774 -19.37 46.79 25.87
N GLU A 775 -19.23 45.56 25.32
CA GLU A 775 -17.99 44.81 25.43
C GLU A 775 -16.91 45.40 24.48
N PRO A 776 -15.62 45.42 24.90
CA PRO A 776 -14.55 46.02 24.11
C PRO A 776 -14.17 45.15 22.90
N ARG A 777 -14.05 45.78 21.75
CA ARG A 777 -13.60 45.16 20.48
C ARG A 777 -12.25 44.48 20.70
N ARG A 778 -12.17 43.19 20.34
CA ARG A 778 -10.91 42.40 20.27
C ARG A 778 -9.97 43.05 19.25
N SER A 779 -8.78 43.44 19.70
CA SER A 779 -7.70 43.93 18.84
C SER A 779 -7.20 42.87 17.87
N SER A 780 -6.84 43.31 16.65
CA SER A 780 -6.25 42.51 15.61
C SER A 780 -5.00 41.74 16.09
N VAL A 781 -4.83 40.48 15.60
CA VAL A 781 -3.65 39.65 15.91
C VAL A 781 -2.33 40.36 15.56
N LEU A 782 -2.33 41.25 14.56
CA LEU A 782 -1.19 42.10 14.17
C LEU A 782 -0.82 43.08 15.25
N ALA A 783 -1.80 43.73 15.90
CA ALA A 783 -1.56 44.69 17.00
C ALA A 783 -1.02 43.99 18.26
N ALA A 784 -1.43 42.73 18.51
CA ALA A 784 -0.92 41.91 19.62
C ALA A 784 0.51 41.38 19.36
N LEU A 785 0.94 41.27 18.12
CA LEU A 785 2.30 40.89 17.73
C LEU A 785 3.26 42.10 17.82
N GLU A 786 2.83 43.29 17.43
CA GLU A 786 3.61 44.53 17.57
C GLU A 786 3.87 44.86 19.04
N GLU A 787 2.87 44.68 19.91
CA GLU A 787 3.02 44.93 21.36
C GLU A 787 3.95 43.93 22.07
N LYS A 788 4.14 42.72 21.50
CA LYS A 788 5.10 41.73 22.00
C LYS A 788 6.51 41.94 21.47
N ALA A 789 6.68 42.57 20.33
CA ALA A 789 8.00 42.85 19.74
C ALA A 789 8.76 43.91 20.56
N ASP A 790 8.07 44.88 21.18
CA ASP A 790 8.68 45.94 22.00
C ASP A 790 9.10 45.50 23.42
N LYS A 791 8.81 44.26 23.83
CA LYS A 791 9.11 43.75 25.21
C LYS A 791 10.21 42.67 25.23
N VAL A 792 11.02 42.52 24.18
CA VAL A 792 12.13 41.55 24.19
C VAL A 792 13.39 42.22 24.76
N GLU A 793 13.72 41.92 26.02
CA GLU A 793 15.04 42.30 26.62
C GLU A 793 16.16 41.46 25.95
N PRO A 794 17.36 42.03 25.76
CA PRO A 794 18.49 41.33 25.12
C PRO A 794 19.03 40.20 26.01
N ILE A 795 19.15 39.02 25.42
CA ILE A 795 19.66 37.81 26.04
C ILE A 795 21.12 37.98 26.41
N LYS A 796 21.46 37.86 27.71
CA LYS A 796 22.85 37.85 28.21
C LYS A 796 23.56 36.56 27.77
N PRO A 797 24.87 36.61 27.42
CA PRO A 797 25.59 35.45 26.94
C PRO A 797 25.81 34.41 28.06
N PHE A 798 25.63 33.16 27.73
CA PHE A 798 25.85 31.99 28.59
C PHE A 798 27.33 31.85 28.95
N LYS A 799 27.66 31.84 30.27
CA LYS A 799 28.99 31.49 30.78
C LYS A 799 29.17 29.99 30.75
N SER A 800 30.25 29.53 30.11
CA SER A 800 30.70 28.14 30.17
C SER A 800 31.17 27.78 31.57
N TYR A 801 30.65 26.70 32.13
CA TYR A 801 31.22 26.00 33.25
C TYR A 801 32.05 24.82 32.74
N LEU A 802 33.32 24.98 32.65
CA LEU A 802 34.35 23.96 32.78
C LEU A 802 35.03 24.18 34.14
N ASP A 803 35.38 23.06 34.78
CA ASP A 803 36.15 22.85 35.98
C ASP A 803 35.39 22.87 37.32
N LYS A 804 35.24 21.68 37.88
CA LYS A 804 35.82 21.28 39.16
C LYS A 804 35.73 19.79 39.36
N ASP A 805 36.95 19.27 39.55
CA ASP A 805 37.28 17.95 40.04
C ASP A 805 36.70 17.64 41.45
N GLY A 806 36.61 16.34 41.76
CA GLY A 806 36.99 15.92 43.10
C GLY A 806 35.93 15.15 43.87
N ASP A 807 36.22 13.86 43.99
CA ASP A 807 36.04 12.99 45.18
C ASP A 807 34.70 12.38 45.62
N ALA A 808 34.78 11.04 45.51
CA ALA A 808 34.38 10.06 46.53
C ALA A 808 32.90 9.80 46.88
N ARG A 809 32.36 8.77 46.44
CA ARG A 809 32.07 7.45 47.05
C ARG A 809 31.14 6.60 46.19
#